data_c3d7c1adce586c312c51aed7230acd03
#
_entry.id   c3d7c1adce586c312c51aed7230acd03
#
_cell.length_a   1.000
_cell.length_b   1.000
_cell.length_c   1.000
_cell.angle_alpha   90.00
_cell.angle_beta   90.00
_cell.angle_gamma   90.00
#
_symmetry.space_group_name_H-M   'P 1'
#
loop_
_entity.id
_entity.type
_entity.pdbx_description
1 polymer ?
#
loop_
_entity_poly.entity_id
_entity_poly.type
_entity_poly.pdbx_seq_one_letter_code
_entity_poly.pdbx_strand_id
1 'polypeptide(L)'
;MKFDKPAGENPIDQLKVVGRPHDRIDGPLKTTGTARYAYEWHEEAPNAAYGYIVGSAIAKGRLTALDTDAAQKAPGVLAVITASNAGALGKGDKNTARLLGGPTIEHYHQAIALVVAETFEQARAAASLVQAHYRRNKGAYSLADEKQAVNQPPEDTPDKNVGDFDGAFTSAAVKIDATYTTPDQSHMAMEPHASMAVWDGNKLTLWTSNQMIDWCRTDLAKTLKVPVENVRIISPYIGGGFGGKLFLRSDALLAALAARAVKRPVKVMLPRPSIPNNTXXRPATLQHLRIGADQSGKITAISHESWSGNLPGGTPETAVQQSELLYAGANRHTGLRLATLDLPEGNAXRAPGEAPGLMALEIAIDELAEKAGIDPVEFRILNDTQVDPADPTRCFSRRQLIECLRTGADKFGWKQRNATPGQVRDGEWLVGHGVAAGFRNNLLEKSGARVHLEQNGTVTVETDMTDIGTGSYTILAQTAAEMLGVPLEQVAVHLGDSSFPVSAGSGGQWGANTSTSGVYAACMKLREMIASAVGFDPEQSQFADGKITNGTRSATLHEATAGGRLTAEESIEFGTLSKEYQQSTFAGHFVEVGVHSATGEVRVRRMLAVCAAGRILNPKTARSQVIGAMTMGMGAALMEELAVDDRLGYFVNHDMAGYEVPVHADIPKQEVIFLDDTDPISSPMKAKGVGELGLCGVSAAIANAVYNATGIRVRDYPITLDKLLDKLPDVV
;
A
#
# COMPACT_ATOMS: atom_id res chain seq x y z
N MET A 1 -12.26 -6.63 22.88
CA MET A 1 -12.14 -8.09 22.68
C MET A 1 -10.69 -8.42 22.39
N LYS A 2 -10.15 -9.40 23.05
CA LYS A 2 -8.77 -9.81 22.84
C LYS A 2 -8.73 -11.12 22.06
N PHE A 3 -8.06 -11.11 20.90
CA PHE A 3 -7.94 -12.29 20.07
C PHE A 3 -6.59 -12.94 20.34
N ASP A 4 -6.56 -13.93 21.23
CA ASP A 4 -5.31 -14.56 21.65
C ASP A 4 -5.36 -16.08 21.58
N LYS A 5 -6.41 -16.65 21.01
CA LYS A 5 -6.56 -18.08 20.77
C LYS A 5 -7.12 -18.28 19.36
N PRO A 6 -6.83 -19.41 18.72
CA PRO A 6 -7.40 -19.66 17.40
C PRO A 6 -8.92 -19.54 17.39
N ALA A 7 -9.44 -18.99 16.31
CA ALA A 7 -10.88 -18.79 16.18
C ALA A 7 -11.60 -20.13 16.09
N GLY A 8 -12.65 -20.27 16.89
CA GLY A 8 -13.57 -21.39 16.77
C GLY A 8 -14.68 -21.05 15.80
N GLU A 9 -15.70 -21.88 15.81
CA GLU A 9 -16.90 -21.63 15.03
C GLU A 9 -17.58 -20.37 15.57
N ASN A 10 -18.02 -19.49 14.67
CA ASN A 10 -18.63 -18.23 15.08
C ASN A 10 -19.64 -17.79 14.03
N PRO A 11 -20.40 -16.70 14.28
CA PRO A 11 -21.47 -16.31 13.34
C PRO A 11 -21.02 -16.01 11.93
N ILE A 12 -19.77 -15.60 11.72
CA ILE A 12 -19.28 -15.30 10.35
C ILE A 12 -19.31 -16.58 9.50
N ASP A 13 -19.12 -17.73 10.10
CA ASP A 13 -19.05 -19.01 9.36
C ASP A 13 -20.37 -19.41 8.69
N GLN A 14 -21.46 -18.71 8.98
CA GLN A 14 -22.73 -18.97 8.28
C GLN A 14 -22.63 -18.64 6.79
N LEU A 15 -21.85 -17.60 6.42
CA LEU A 15 -21.59 -17.20 5.06
C LEU A 15 -22.86 -16.94 4.24
N LYS A 16 -23.82 -16.30 4.86
CA LYS A 16 -25.03 -15.89 4.15
C LYS A 16 -24.80 -14.58 3.40
N VAL A 17 -23.94 -13.71 3.92
CA VAL A 17 -23.59 -12.43 3.33
C VAL A 17 -22.07 -12.36 3.09
N VAL A 18 -21.28 -12.70 4.09
CA VAL A 18 -19.82 -12.73 3.97
C VAL A 18 -19.43 -13.82 2.99
N GLY A 19 -18.46 -13.53 2.14
CA GLY A 19 -18.00 -14.48 1.13
C GLY A 19 -18.74 -14.41 -0.19
N ARG A 20 -19.75 -13.55 -0.29
CA ARG A 20 -20.56 -13.42 -1.49
C ARG A 20 -20.09 -12.23 -2.32
N PRO A 21 -20.29 -12.26 -3.64
CA PRO A 21 -19.77 -11.22 -4.53
C PRO A 21 -20.71 -10.03 -4.63
N HIS A 22 -20.87 -9.31 -3.54
CA HIS A 22 -21.71 -8.13 -3.51
C HIS A 22 -21.08 -6.97 -4.28
N ASP A 23 -21.91 -6.20 -4.97
CA ASP A 23 -21.45 -4.96 -5.57
C ASP A 23 -21.06 -3.96 -4.48
N ARG A 24 -20.15 -3.05 -4.80
CA ARG A 24 -19.73 -2.01 -3.87
C ARG A 24 -20.94 -1.19 -3.45
N ILE A 25 -21.17 -1.09 -2.14
CA ILE A 25 -22.32 -0.27 -1.67
C ILE A 25 -22.09 1.21 -1.93
N ASP A 26 -20.85 1.63 -2.06
CA ASP A 26 -20.49 3.02 -2.38
C ASP A 26 -20.38 3.27 -3.89
N GLY A 27 -20.56 2.24 -4.70
CA GLY A 27 -20.45 2.37 -6.16
C GLY A 27 -21.36 3.41 -6.78
N PRO A 28 -22.66 3.37 -6.47
CA PRO A 28 -23.55 4.37 -7.06
C PRO A 28 -23.17 5.81 -6.76
N LEU A 29 -22.69 6.09 -5.54
CA LEU A 29 -22.24 7.45 -5.20
C LEU A 29 -21.08 7.88 -6.06
N LYS A 30 -20.15 6.94 -6.34
CA LYS A 30 -18.96 7.27 -7.11
C LYS A 30 -19.25 7.44 -8.59
N THR A 31 -20.12 6.60 -9.14
CA THR A 31 -20.41 6.66 -10.57
C THR A 31 -21.36 7.79 -10.93
N THR A 32 -22.07 8.34 -9.96
CA THR A 32 -22.96 9.48 -10.21
C THR A 32 -22.34 10.81 -9.79
N GLY A 33 -21.10 10.79 -9.29
CA GLY A 33 -20.44 12.02 -8.90
C GLY A 33 -20.91 12.62 -7.59
N THR A 34 -21.55 11.83 -6.74
CA THR A 34 -22.08 12.34 -5.46
C THR A 34 -21.21 11.95 -4.27
N ALA A 35 -20.25 11.03 -4.44
CA ALA A 35 -19.25 10.78 -3.40
C ALA A 35 -18.36 12.01 -3.30
N ARG A 36 -18.19 12.53 -2.08
CA ARG A 36 -17.48 13.78 -1.90
C ARG A 36 -16.03 13.55 -1.49
N TYR A 37 -15.11 13.83 -2.41
CA TYR A 37 -13.69 13.73 -2.18
C TYR A 37 -13.17 15.01 -1.51
N ALA A 38 -11.91 15.03 -1.14
CA ALA A 38 -11.40 16.05 -0.23
C ALA A 38 -11.57 17.49 -0.70
N TYR A 39 -11.59 17.70 -2.03
CA TYR A 39 -11.68 19.06 -2.58
C TYR A 39 -13.13 19.50 -2.86
N GLU A 40 -14.13 18.65 -2.54
CA GLU A 40 -15.48 18.81 -3.06
C GLU A 40 -16.52 19.22 -2.01
N TRP A 41 -16.09 19.71 -0.85
CA TRP A 41 -17.00 20.06 0.23
C TRP A 41 -17.47 21.51 0.11
N HIS A 42 -18.12 21.80 -1.03
CA HIS A 42 -18.50 23.17 -1.39
C HIS A 42 -19.60 23.72 -0.49
N GLU A 43 -20.56 22.88 -0.12
CA GLU A 43 -21.68 23.32 0.70
C GLU A 43 -21.28 23.64 2.12
N GLU A 44 -20.26 22.94 2.63
CA GLU A 44 -19.76 23.19 3.97
C GLU A 44 -18.91 24.45 4.03
N ALA A 45 -18.42 24.92 2.88
CA ALA A 45 -17.55 26.07 2.80
C ALA A 45 -17.82 26.87 1.52
N PRO A 46 -18.99 27.51 1.44
CA PRO A 46 -19.36 28.22 0.21
C PRO A 46 -18.48 29.42 -0.10
N ASN A 47 -17.77 29.96 0.90
CA ASN A 47 -16.91 31.12 0.73
C ASN A 47 -15.43 30.73 0.81
N ALA A 48 -15.07 29.53 0.41
CA ALA A 48 -13.69 29.06 0.52
C ALA A 48 -12.75 29.90 -0.34
N ALA A 49 -11.57 30.16 0.21
CA ALA A 49 -10.45 30.70 -0.56
C ALA A 49 -9.57 29.52 -1.00
N TYR A 50 -8.59 29.81 -1.83
CA TYR A 50 -7.75 28.79 -2.47
C TYR A 50 -6.29 29.08 -2.20
N GLY A 51 -5.53 28.01 -1.88
CA GLY A 51 -4.10 28.11 -1.65
C GLY A 51 -3.31 27.39 -2.73
N TYR A 52 -2.18 27.95 -3.11
CA TYR A 52 -1.27 27.36 -4.08
C TYR A 52 0.14 27.35 -3.49
N ILE A 53 0.77 26.19 -3.46
CA ILE A 53 2.07 26.00 -2.82
C ILE A 53 3.18 26.55 -3.70
N VAL A 54 4.13 27.24 -3.06
CA VAL A 54 5.41 27.59 -3.66
C VAL A 54 6.45 26.64 -3.08
N GLY A 55 7.08 25.84 -3.93
CA GLY A 55 8.08 24.87 -3.50
C GLY A 55 9.49 25.39 -3.72
N SER A 56 10.44 24.86 -2.97
CA SER A 56 11.84 25.22 -3.11
C SER A 56 12.36 24.85 -4.49
N ALA A 57 13.12 25.74 -5.07
CA ALA A 57 13.77 25.49 -6.38
C ALA A 57 15.12 24.78 -6.23
N ILE A 58 15.58 24.54 -4.98
CA ILE A 58 16.81 23.80 -4.74
C ILE A 58 16.52 22.59 -3.87
N ALA A 59 17.41 21.61 -3.92
CA ALA A 59 17.25 20.38 -3.15
C ALA A 59 17.82 20.50 -1.74
N LYS A 60 18.87 21.30 -1.56
CA LYS A 60 19.53 21.38 -0.25
C LYS A 60 20.21 22.73 -0.10
N GLY A 61 20.04 23.33 1.06
CA GLY A 61 20.67 24.62 1.33
C GLY A 61 19.85 25.49 2.25
N ARG A 62 19.90 26.78 2.00
CA ARG A 62 19.18 27.74 2.82
C ARG A 62 18.46 28.76 1.95
N LEU A 63 17.29 29.15 2.41
CA LEU A 63 16.54 30.27 1.86
C LEU A 63 17.10 31.53 2.50
N THR A 64 17.77 32.36 1.72
CA THR A 64 18.42 33.57 2.26
C THR A 64 17.47 34.76 2.24
N ALA A 65 16.49 34.76 1.36
CA ALA A 65 15.46 35.79 1.31
C ALA A 65 14.24 35.26 0.59
N LEU A 66 13.08 35.72 1.02
CA LEU A 66 11.82 35.35 0.38
C LEU A 66 11.01 36.63 0.23
N ASP A 67 10.92 37.13 -1.01
CA ASP A 67 10.23 38.38 -1.29
C ASP A 67 8.81 38.06 -1.78
N THR A 68 7.82 38.36 -0.93
CA THR A 68 6.43 38.07 -1.23
C THR A 68 5.64 39.33 -1.61
N ASP A 69 6.30 40.49 -1.78
CA ASP A 69 5.58 41.75 -1.97
C ASP A 69 4.72 41.73 -3.22
N ALA A 70 5.27 41.34 -4.37
CA ALA A 70 4.51 41.33 -5.62
C ALA A 70 3.33 40.35 -5.53
N ALA A 71 3.53 39.20 -4.91
CA ALA A 71 2.44 38.23 -4.74
C ALA A 71 1.34 38.80 -3.87
N GLN A 72 1.71 39.47 -2.76
CA GLN A 72 0.71 40.03 -1.86
C GLN A 72 -0.15 41.09 -2.53
N LYS A 73 0.41 41.80 -3.48
CA LYS A 73 -0.30 42.88 -4.18
C LYS A 73 -1.08 42.41 -5.39
N ALA A 74 -0.92 41.14 -5.79
CA ALA A 74 -1.56 40.62 -6.98
C ALA A 74 -3.08 40.53 -6.78
N PRO A 75 -3.85 40.59 -7.89
CA PRO A 75 -5.30 40.57 -7.76
C PRO A 75 -5.81 39.33 -7.01
N GLY A 76 -6.73 39.58 -6.07
CA GLY A 76 -7.42 38.54 -5.34
C GLY A 76 -6.63 37.90 -4.22
N VAL A 77 -5.38 38.25 -4.01
CA VAL A 77 -4.56 37.61 -2.97
C VAL A 77 -4.98 38.12 -1.60
N LEU A 78 -5.19 37.18 -0.68
CA LEU A 78 -5.60 37.45 0.67
C LEU A 78 -4.45 37.36 1.67
N ALA A 79 -3.50 36.47 1.43
CA ALA A 79 -2.37 36.26 2.32
C ALA A 79 -1.30 35.44 1.64
N VAL A 80 -0.07 35.56 2.14
CA VAL A 80 1.02 34.64 1.78
C VAL A 80 1.57 34.08 3.08
N ILE A 81 1.46 32.77 3.23
CA ILE A 81 1.88 32.06 4.45
C ILE A 81 3.31 31.58 4.24
N THR A 82 4.18 31.87 5.19
CA THR A 82 5.59 31.41 5.17
C THR A 82 5.99 30.98 6.57
N ALA A 83 7.17 30.37 6.68
CA ALA A 83 7.67 29.97 7.98
C ALA A 83 7.81 31.18 8.93
N SER A 84 8.05 32.37 8.39
CA SER A 84 8.23 33.54 9.24
C SER A 84 6.93 34.09 9.79
N ASN A 85 5.77 33.78 9.20
CA ASN A 85 4.50 34.30 9.73
C ASN A 85 3.52 33.21 10.11
N ALA A 86 3.92 31.93 10.04
CA ALA A 86 3.04 30.83 10.42
C ALA A 86 2.95 30.59 11.92
N GLY A 87 3.76 31.28 12.70
CA GLY A 87 3.87 31.02 14.12
C GLY A 87 4.84 29.88 14.39
N ALA A 88 5.00 29.53 15.65
CA ALA A 88 5.89 28.44 16.04
C ALA A 88 5.24 27.10 15.66
N LEU A 89 5.91 26.32 14.85
CA LEU A 89 5.39 25.01 14.42
C LEU A 89 6.24 23.90 15.03
N GLY A 90 5.58 22.78 15.31
CA GLY A 90 6.26 21.54 15.65
C GLY A 90 6.51 20.71 14.42
N LYS A 91 6.71 19.42 14.63
CA LYS A 91 6.91 18.46 13.55
C LYS A 91 6.21 17.16 13.93
N GLY A 92 5.49 16.57 12.99
CA GLY A 92 4.81 15.30 13.23
C GLY A 92 5.80 14.19 13.41
N ASP A 93 5.42 13.18 14.17
CA ASP A 93 6.29 12.04 14.44
C ASP A 93 6.60 11.25 13.16
N LYS A 94 5.67 11.26 12.22
CA LYS A 94 5.82 10.44 11.00
C LYS A 94 6.29 11.26 9.80
N ASN A 95 6.71 12.49 10.01
CA ASN A 95 7.27 13.30 8.93
C ASN A 95 8.79 13.32 9.04
N THR A 96 9.47 12.96 7.94
CA THR A 96 10.93 13.01 7.93
C THR A 96 11.42 14.45 7.77
N ALA A 97 10.88 15.14 6.78
CA ALA A 97 11.20 16.56 6.56
C ALA A 97 10.07 17.44 7.09
N ARG A 98 10.36 18.70 7.35
CA ARG A 98 9.32 19.64 7.73
C ARG A 98 8.39 19.90 6.55
N LEU A 99 7.10 20.03 6.85
CA LEU A 99 6.09 20.26 5.83
C LEU A 99 6.06 21.69 5.31
N LEU A 100 6.60 22.64 6.10
CA LEU A 100 6.82 24.02 5.68
C LEU A 100 8.25 24.36 6.02
N GLY A 101 9.07 24.54 5.00
CA GLY A 101 10.50 24.77 5.14
C GLY A 101 10.85 26.24 5.20
N GLY A 102 12.09 26.51 5.58
CA GLY A 102 12.66 27.84 5.67
C GLY A 102 13.09 28.17 7.09
N PRO A 103 14.29 28.73 7.24
CA PRO A 103 15.25 28.97 6.18
C PRO A 103 16.00 27.75 5.68
N THR A 104 16.00 26.63 6.43
CA THR A 104 16.65 25.40 5.95
C THR A 104 15.79 24.72 4.91
N ILE A 105 16.43 24.31 3.80
CA ILE A 105 15.79 23.56 2.71
C ILE A 105 16.33 22.13 2.75
N GLU A 106 15.43 21.16 2.83
CA GLU A 106 15.81 19.76 3.00
C GLU A 106 15.66 18.96 1.71
N HIS A 107 14.75 19.35 0.83
CA HIS A 107 14.59 18.66 -0.46
C HIS A 107 13.94 19.59 -1.47
N TYR A 108 14.09 19.25 -2.74
CA TYR A 108 13.48 20.01 -3.82
C TYR A 108 11.96 20.05 -3.62
N HIS A 109 11.39 21.20 -3.89
CA HIS A 109 9.95 21.45 -3.81
C HIS A 109 9.35 21.31 -2.41
N GLN A 110 10.19 21.26 -1.38
CA GLN A 110 9.67 21.46 -0.03
C GLN A 110 8.91 22.77 0.00
N ALA A 111 7.70 22.79 0.56
CA ALA A 111 6.91 24.01 0.57
C ALA A 111 7.66 25.12 1.35
N ILE A 112 7.76 26.29 0.75
CA ILE A 112 8.35 27.47 1.44
C ILE A 112 7.35 28.59 1.58
N ALA A 113 6.22 28.53 0.84
CA ALA A 113 5.16 29.50 0.96
C ALA A 113 3.86 28.92 0.45
N LEU A 114 2.76 29.50 0.87
CA LEU A 114 1.44 29.25 0.29
C LEU A 114 0.82 30.59 -0.03
N VAL A 115 0.42 30.78 -1.28
CA VAL A 115 -0.33 31.97 -1.67
C VAL A 115 -1.82 31.65 -1.57
N VAL A 116 -2.55 32.48 -0.84
CA VAL A 116 -3.99 32.32 -0.62
C VAL A 116 -4.72 33.41 -1.35
N ALA A 117 -5.71 33.05 -2.18
CA ALA A 117 -6.42 34.01 -3.01
C ALA A 117 -7.89 33.63 -3.12
N GLU A 118 -8.68 34.54 -3.73
CA GLU A 118 -10.12 34.35 -3.92
C GLU A 118 -10.43 33.19 -4.86
N THR A 119 -9.58 32.94 -5.85
CA THR A 119 -9.75 31.83 -6.79
C THR A 119 -8.47 31.05 -6.91
N PHE A 120 -8.61 29.79 -7.36
CA PHE A 120 -7.45 28.96 -7.63
C PHE A 120 -6.51 29.60 -8.64
N GLU A 121 -7.07 30.17 -9.71
CA GLU A 121 -6.27 30.79 -10.76
C GLU A 121 -5.47 31.98 -10.23
N GLN A 122 -6.08 32.79 -9.38
CA GLN A 122 -5.38 33.91 -8.78
C GLN A 122 -4.25 33.46 -7.87
N ALA A 123 -4.52 32.41 -7.07
CA ALA A 123 -3.47 31.88 -6.19
C ALA A 123 -2.30 31.34 -7.00
N ARG A 124 -2.58 30.59 -8.07
CA ARG A 124 -1.53 30.04 -8.92
C ARG A 124 -0.73 31.14 -9.61
N ALA A 125 -1.41 32.14 -10.17
CA ALA A 125 -0.73 33.24 -10.85
C ALA A 125 0.15 34.01 -9.88
N ALA A 126 -0.36 34.32 -8.70
CA ALA A 126 0.41 35.07 -7.71
C ALA A 126 1.57 34.25 -7.15
N ALA A 127 1.43 32.93 -7.07
CA ALA A 127 2.52 32.09 -6.59
C ALA A 127 3.78 32.25 -7.45
N SER A 128 3.61 32.47 -8.75
CA SER A 128 4.74 32.66 -9.64
C SER A 128 5.46 33.99 -9.42
N LEU A 129 4.86 34.89 -8.64
CA LEU A 129 5.47 36.19 -8.34
C LEU A 129 6.31 36.19 -7.07
N VAL A 130 6.26 35.13 -6.30
CA VAL A 130 7.10 35.00 -5.11
C VAL A 130 8.54 34.80 -5.57
N GLN A 131 9.45 35.59 -5.02
CA GLN A 131 10.87 35.55 -5.40
C GLN A 131 11.67 34.99 -4.24
N ALA A 132 12.29 33.85 -4.46
CA ALA A 132 13.11 33.19 -3.43
C ALA A 132 14.58 33.27 -3.82
N HIS A 133 15.43 33.52 -2.83
CA HIS A 133 16.87 33.57 -3.01
C HIS A 133 17.49 32.52 -2.11
N TYR A 134 18.44 31.77 -2.64
CA TYR A 134 18.98 30.61 -1.96
C TYR A 134 20.50 30.64 -1.88
N ARG A 135 21.04 29.95 -0.88
CA ARG A 135 22.42 29.48 -0.89
C ARG A 135 22.36 27.98 -1.04
N ARG A 136 22.79 27.49 -2.19
CA ARG A 136 22.73 26.04 -2.48
C ARG A 136 23.90 25.33 -1.84
N ASN A 137 23.61 24.20 -1.18
CA ASN A 137 24.64 23.29 -0.67
C ASN A 137 24.72 22.06 -1.57
N LYS A 138 25.88 21.43 -1.55
CA LYS A 138 26.03 20.18 -2.28
C LYS A 138 25.21 19.07 -1.60
N GLY A 139 24.50 18.29 -2.39
CA GLY A 139 23.71 17.18 -1.91
C GLY A 139 24.14 15.87 -2.54
N ALA A 140 23.63 14.78 -2.01
CA ALA A 140 23.83 13.45 -2.55
C ALA A 140 22.52 13.02 -3.20
N TYR A 141 22.55 12.63 -4.47
CA TYR A 141 21.35 12.36 -5.23
C TYR A 141 21.35 11.02 -5.96
N SER A 142 22.46 10.28 -5.93
CA SER A 142 22.60 9.02 -6.65
C SER A 142 22.92 7.89 -5.69
N LEU A 143 22.01 6.91 -5.62
CA LEU A 143 22.23 5.74 -4.77
C LEU A 143 23.48 4.98 -5.20
N ALA A 144 23.70 4.84 -6.52
CA ALA A 144 24.87 4.12 -7.01
C ALA A 144 26.16 4.77 -6.56
N ASP A 145 26.20 6.12 -6.52
CA ASP A 145 27.40 6.83 -6.09
C ASP A 145 27.66 6.67 -4.59
N GLU A 146 26.58 6.57 -3.80
CA GLU A 146 26.71 6.52 -2.33
C GLU A 146 26.88 5.10 -1.79
N LYS A 147 26.64 4.09 -2.61
CA LYS A 147 26.57 2.70 -2.16
C LYS A 147 27.83 2.26 -1.42
N GLN A 148 29.00 2.57 -1.97
CA GLN A 148 30.25 2.04 -1.43
C GLN A 148 30.59 2.61 -0.05
N ALA A 149 30.02 3.76 0.29
CA ALA A 149 30.27 4.38 1.60
C ALA A 149 29.41 3.75 2.70
N VAL A 150 28.46 2.88 2.36
CA VAL A 150 27.50 2.33 3.31
C VAL A 150 27.66 0.82 3.35
N ASN A 151 28.36 0.33 4.36
CA ASN A 151 28.61 -1.11 4.49
C ASN A 151 28.17 -1.70 5.82
N GLN A 152 27.46 -0.90 6.64
CA GLN A 152 26.91 -1.36 7.91
C GLN A 152 25.41 -1.17 7.92
N PRO A 153 24.67 -2.02 8.64
CA PRO A 153 23.23 -1.85 8.72
C PRO A 153 22.84 -0.63 9.57
N PRO A 154 21.63 -0.10 9.39
CA PRO A 154 21.12 0.88 10.34
C PRO A 154 21.10 0.30 11.75
N GLU A 155 21.26 1.16 12.74
CA GLU A 155 21.41 0.71 14.13
C GLU A 155 20.19 -0.10 14.60
N ASP A 156 19.00 0.27 14.17
CA ASP A 156 17.78 -0.37 14.63
C ASP A 156 17.33 -1.53 13.76
N THR A 157 18.06 -1.85 12.67
CA THR A 157 17.74 -2.98 11.80
C THR A 157 19.02 -3.77 11.52
N PRO A 158 19.53 -4.49 12.52
CA PRO A 158 20.76 -5.25 12.34
C PRO A 158 20.60 -6.38 11.33
N ASP A 159 21.71 -6.82 10.76
CA ASP A 159 21.71 -7.98 9.89
C ASP A 159 21.21 -9.21 10.63
N LYS A 160 20.58 -10.11 9.89
CA LYS A 160 20.12 -11.38 10.43
C LYS A 160 20.93 -12.51 9.82
N ASN A 161 21.45 -13.38 10.67
CA ASN A 161 22.32 -14.48 10.25
C ASN A 161 21.85 -15.78 10.90
N VAL A 162 21.79 -16.84 10.10
CA VAL A 162 21.47 -18.18 10.58
C VAL A 162 22.46 -19.13 9.92
N GLY A 163 23.08 -20.01 10.70
CA GLY A 163 24.04 -20.97 10.16
C GLY A 163 25.33 -20.30 9.71
N ASP A 164 25.93 -20.85 8.66
CA ASP A 164 27.18 -20.37 8.08
C ASP A 164 26.97 -20.13 6.59
N PHE A 165 26.53 -18.92 6.25
CA PHE A 165 26.27 -18.62 4.84
C PHE A 165 27.53 -18.77 3.99
N ASP A 166 28.64 -18.17 4.44
CA ASP A 166 29.86 -18.13 3.60
C ASP A 166 30.34 -19.51 3.27
N GLY A 167 30.42 -20.42 4.26
CA GLY A 167 30.87 -21.78 4.03
C GLY A 167 29.94 -22.55 3.11
N ALA A 168 28.63 -22.43 3.34
CA ALA A 168 27.65 -23.14 2.54
C ALA A 168 27.63 -22.63 1.10
N PHE A 169 27.75 -21.32 0.91
CA PHE A 169 27.74 -20.75 -0.44
C PHE A 169 28.99 -21.18 -1.21
N THR A 170 30.15 -21.13 -0.57
CA THR A 170 31.40 -21.52 -1.22
C THR A 170 31.32 -22.97 -1.71
N SER A 171 30.74 -23.86 -0.92
CA SER A 171 30.68 -25.28 -1.26
C SER A 171 29.48 -25.68 -2.09
N ALA A 172 28.57 -24.75 -2.41
CA ALA A 172 27.36 -25.09 -3.16
C ALA A 172 27.67 -25.56 -4.56
N ALA A 173 26.92 -26.57 -5.02
CA ALA A 173 27.12 -27.13 -6.37
C ALA A 173 26.62 -26.18 -7.45
N VAL A 174 25.59 -25.43 -7.16
CA VAL A 174 24.97 -24.50 -8.13
C VAL A 174 24.83 -23.16 -7.41
N LYS A 175 25.22 -22.08 -8.06
CA LYS A 175 25.24 -20.76 -7.41
C LYS A 175 24.78 -19.65 -8.33
N ILE A 176 24.21 -18.61 -7.72
CA ILE A 176 24.01 -17.33 -8.36
C ILE A 176 24.55 -16.24 -7.44
N ASP A 177 25.17 -15.25 -8.06
CA ASP A 177 25.72 -14.07 -7.36
C ASP A 177 25.49 -12.90 -8.29
N ALA A 178 24.48 -12.08 -8.01
CA ALA A 178 24.08 -11.04 -8.95
C ALA A 178 23.47 -9.86 -8.23
N THR A 179 23.50 -8.72 -8.90
CA THR A 179 22.92 -7.46 -8.41
C THR A 179 21.71 -7.12 -9.29
N TYR A 180 20.66 -6.70 -8.63
CA TYR A 180 19.39 -6.34 -9.27
C TYR A 180 19.01 -4.93 -8.80
N THR A 181 18.46 -4.11 -9.70
CA THR A 181 18.12 -2.73 -9.34
C THR A 181 16.67 -2.43 -9.65
N THR A 182 16.06 -1.65 -8.78
CA THR A 182 14.73 -1.09 -9.01
C THR A 182 14.81 0.42 -8.93
N PRO A 183 13.99 1.14 -9.71
CA PRO A 183 14.06 2.61 -9.74
C PRO A 183 13.18 3.23 -8.65
N ASP A 184 13.33 4.53 -8.47
CA ASP A 184 12.34 5.30 -7.70
C ASP A 184 11.00 5.26 -8.43
N GLN A 185 9.91 5.14 -7.66
CA GLN A 185 8.57 5.06 -8.23
C GLN A 185 7.60 5.93 -7.46
N SER A 186 6.64 6.52 -8.18
CA SER A 186 5.62 7.36 -7.60
C SER A 186 4.30 6.62 -7.47
N HIS A 187 3.52 6.97 -6.47
CA HIS A 187 2.19 6.42 -6.27
C HIS A 187 1.22 6.85 -7.38
N MET A 188 1.37 8.06 -7.87
CA MET A 188 0.54 8.62 -8.95
C MET A 188 -0.94 8.30 -8.81
N ALA A 189 -1.47 8.46 -7.60
CA ALA A 189 -2.91 8.27 -7.38
C ALA A 189 -3.70 9.23 -8.27
N MET A 190 -4.86 8.77 -8.75
CA MET A 190 -5.65 9.61 -9.66
C MET A 190 -6.11 10.89 -8.97
N GLU A 191 -6.51 10.81 -7.69
CA GLU A 191 -6.85 12.00 -6.93
C GLU A 191 -5.55 12.61 -6.38
N PRO A 192 -5.21 13.86 -6.73
CA PRO A 192 -4.08 14.52 -6.09
C PRO A 192 -4.35 14.73 -4.59
N HIS A 193 -3.29 14.88 -3.81
CA HIS A 193 -3.44 15.25 -2.40
C HIS A 193 -4.18 16.59 -2.32
N ALA A 194 -5.20 16.66 -1.49
CA ALA A 194 -6.01 17.87 -1.35
C ALA A 194 -6.60 17.95 0.04
N SER A 195 -6.82 19.16 0.49
CA SER A 195 -7.36 19.42 1.82
C SER A 195 -8.21 20.68 1.81
N MET A 196 -9.18 20.73 2.73
CA MET A 196 -9.95 21.94 3.03
C MET A 196 -10.01 22.09 4.54
N ALA A 197 -9.71 23.27 5.04
CA ALA A 197 -9.67 23.52 6.49
C ALA A 197 -10.68 24.59 6.86
N VAL A 198 -11.32 24.39 8.02
CA VAL A 198 -12.28 25.34 8.59
C VAL A 198 -12.02 25.41 10.09
N TRP A 199 -11.87 26.62 10.61
CA TRP A 199 -11.77 26.85 12.06
C TRP A 199 -13.08 27.41 12.59
N ASP A 200 -13.53 26.87 13.72
CA ASP A 200 -14.63 27.45 14.50
C ASP A 200 -14.04 27.74 15.89
N GLY A 201 -13.66 29.00 16.11
CA GLY A 201 -12.90 29.32 17.29
C GLY A 201 -11.56 28.61 17.27
N ASN A 202 -11.29 27.82 18.30
CA ASN A 202 -10.04 27.04 18.38
C ASN A 202 -10.22 25.61 17.91
N LYS A 203 -11.35 25.27 17.26
CA LYS A 203 -11.63 23.93 16.76
C LYS A 203 -11.41 23.88 15.26
N LEU A 204 -10.60 22.96 14.83
CA LEU A 204 -10.27 22.77 13.40
C LEU A 204 -10.97 21.54 12.86
N THR A 205 -11.66 21.70 11.74
CA THR A 205 -12.10 20.58 10.94
C THR A 205 -11.32 20.58 9.63
N LEU A 206 -10.72 19.45 9.32
CA LEU A 206 -9.92 19.28 8.10
C LEU A 206 -10.51 18.14 7.28
N TRP A 207 -10.99 18.47 6.08
CA TRP A 207 -11.33 17.44 5.07
C TRP A 207 -10.06 17.23 4.26
N THR A 208 -9.61 15.98 4.16
CA THR A 208 -8.33 15.71 3.52
C THR A 208 -8.35 14.32 2.90
N SER A 209 -7.49 14.10 1.92
CA SER A 209 -7.33 12.78 1.32
C SER A 209 -6.22 12.06 2.07
N ASN A 210 -6.61 11.21 3.04
CA ASN A 210 -5.64 10.61 3.95
C ASN A 210 -6.09 9.21 4.37
N GLN A 211 -5.15 8.26 4.35
CA GLN A 211 -5.44 6.86 4.63
C GLN A 211 -5.52 6.53 6.12
N MET A 212 -4.88 7.35 6.97
CA MET A 212 -4.70 7.03 8.38
C MET A 212 -5.16 8.21 9.23
N ILE A 213 -6.43 8.20 9.54
CA ILE A 213 -7.10 9.35 10.16
C ILE A 213 -6.46 9.71 11.51
N ASP A 214 -6.19 8.70 12.34
CA ASP A 214 -5.65 8.97 13.67
C ASP A 214 -4.21 9.47 13.60
N TRP A 215 -3.39 8.93 12.71
CA TRP A 215 -2.02 9.42 12.52
C TRP A 215 -2.03 10.87 12.05
N CYS A 216 -2.91 11.17 11.11
CA CYS A 216 -3.03 12.52 10.55
C CYS A 216 -3.44 13.51 11.63
N ARG A 217 -4.44 13.15 12.42
CA ARG A 217 -4.96 13.99 13.50
C ARG A 217 -3.88 14.29 14.52
N THR A 218 -3.18 13.25 14.97
CA THR A 218 -2.16 13.39 16.00
C THR A 218 -1.01 14.27 15.51
N ASP A 219 -0.52 14.02 14.28
CA ASP A 219 0.61 14.77 13.77
C ASP A 219 0.23 16.21 13.42
N LEU A 220 -0.99 16.45 12.95
CA LEU A 220 -1.42 17.82 12.69
C LEU A 220 -1.52 18.62 13.98
N ALA A 221 -2.12 18.01 15.02
CA ALA A 221 -2.20 18.69 16.32
C ALA A 221 -0.82 19.01 16.86
N LYS A 222 0.11 18.06 16.76
CA LYS A 222 1.48 18.26 17.21
C LYS A 222 2.18 19.36 16.42
N THR A 223 1.98 19.38 15.10
CA THR A 223 2.62 20.37 14.24
C THR A 223 2.09 21.77 14.51
N LEU A 224 0.78 21.90 14.71
CA LEU A 224 0.14 23.19 15.00
C LEU A 224 0.31 23.61 16.46
N LYS A 225 0.73 22.67 17.32
CA LYS A 225 0.83 22.89 18.78
C LYS A 225 -0.51 23.25 19.39
N VAL A 226 -1.54 22.49 19.02
CA VAL A 226 -2.89 22.62 19.57
C VAL A 226 -3.28 21.30 20.21
N PRO A 227 -4.26 21.32 21.14
CA PRO A 227 -4.73 20.07 21.73
C PRO A 227 -5.34 19.17 20.66
N VAL A 228 -5.07 17.87 20.75
CA VAL A 228 -5.54 16.92 19.75
C VAL A 228 -7.07 16.88 19.68
N GLU A 229 -7.73 17.11 20.82
CA GLU A 229 -9.20 17.11 20.84
C GLU A 229 -9.80 18.29 20.09
N ASN A 230 -8.99 19.27 19.70
CA ASN A 230 -9.45 20.41 18.91
C ASN A 230 -9.32 20.16 17.41
N VAL A 231 -8.89 18.98 17.00
CA VAL A 231 -8.67 18.66 15.59
C VAL A 231 -9.60 17.51 15.18
N ARG A 232 -10.40 17.75 14.14
CA ARG A 232 -11.25 16.72 13.53
C ARG A 232 -10.85 16.54 12.09
N ILE A 233 -10.64 15.26 11.69
CA ILE A 233 -10.23 14.90 10.34
C ILE A 233 -11.38 14.15 9.69
N ILE A 234 -11.71 14.49 8.44
CA ILE A 234 -12.79 13.85 7.68
C ILE A 234 -12.26 13.45 6.31
N SER A 235 -12.37 12.17 5.97
CA SER A 235 -11.86 11.61 4.72
C SER A 235 -12.69 10.40 4.29
N PRO A 236 -13.97 10.61 3.91
CA PRO A 236 -14.84 9.45 3.64
C PRO A 236 -14.57 8.76 2.31
N TYR A 237 -14.03 9.47 1.31
CA TYR A 237 -13.73 8.90 0.00
C TYR A 237 -12.37 9.38 -0.45
N ILE A 238 -11.55 8.44 -0.94
CA ILE A 238 -10.17 8.70 -1.33
C ILE A 238 -9.94 8.09 -2.69
N GLY A 239 -9.43 8.89 -3.63
CA GLY A 239 -9.24 8.49 -5.01
C GLY A 239 -7.88 7.87 -5.27
N GLY A 240 -7.56 6.81 -4.50
CA GLY A 240 -6.29 6.13 -4.57
C GLY A 240 -5.30 6.68 -3.57
N GLY A 241 -4.48 5.81 -3.02
CA GLY A 241 -3.47 6.23 -2.06
C GLY A 241 -2.18 5.46 -2.22
N PHE A 242 -2.28 4.13 -2.17
CA PHE A 242 -1.14 3.23 -2.39
C PHE A 242 0.00 3.44 -1.41
N GLY A 243 -0.27 4.08 -0.27
CA GLY A 243 0.74 4.43 0.72
C GLY A 243 1.17 5.88 0.67
N GLY A 244 0.88 6.57 -0.43
CA GLY A 244 1.25 7.98 -0.57
C GLY A 244 0.46 8.92 0.30
N LYS A 245 -0.67 8.46 0.81
CA LYS A 245 -1.54 9.27 1.66
C LYS A 245 -1.61 8.74 3.09
N LEU A 246 -0.60 7.98 3.51
CA LEU A 246 -0.55 7.46 4.89
C LEU A 246 -0.30 8.54 5.93
N PHE A 247 0.43 9.60 5.57
CA PHE A 247 0.96 10.55 6.53
C PHE A 247 0.41 11.94 6.28
N LEU A 248 0.47 12.77 7.31
CA LEU A 248 0.19 14.20 7.16
C LEU A 248 1.12 14.79 6.08
N ARG A 249 0.56 15.57 5.14
CA ARG A 249 1.37 16.20 4.09
C ARG A 249 1.12 17.71 4.07
N SER A 250 1.87 18.39 3.19
CA SER A 250 1.90 19.87 3.19
C SER A 250 0.54 20.49 2.89
N ASP A 251 -0.26 19.87 2.02
CA ASP A 251 -1.56 20.44 1.70
C ASP A 251 -2.44 20.57 2.95
N ALA A 252 -2.36 19.60 3.84
CA ALA A 252 -3.18 19.60 5.06
C ALA A 252 -2.71 20.69 6.03
N LEU A 253 -1.40 20.73 6.29
CA LEU A 253 -0.87 21.73 7.21
C LEU A 253 -1.12 23.13 6.68
N LEU A 254 -0.86 23.36 5.40
CA LEU A 254 -0.97 24.70 4.83
C LEU A 254 -2.41 25.15 4.74
N ALA A 255 -3.35 24.23 4.46
CA ALA A 255 -4.77 24.60 4.49
C ALA A 255 -5.16 25.07 5.89
N ALA A 256 -4.71 24.36 6.93
CA ALA A 256 -5.03 24.74 8.31
C ALA A 256 -4.44 26.10 8.67
N LEU A 257 -3.17 26.33 8.33
CA LEU A 257 -2.53 27.60 8.63
C LEU A 257 -3.20 28.75 7.87
N ALA A 258 -3.53 28.53 6.61
CA ALA A 258 -4.14 29.57 5.78
C ALA A 258 -5.53 29.92 6.29
N ALA A 259 -6.35 28.91 6.60
CA ALA A 259 -7.71 29.14 7.07
C ALA A 259 -7.69 29.95 8.38
N ARG A 260 -6.72 29.67 9.26
CA ARG A 260 -6.59 30.43 10.50
C ARG A 260 -6.20 31.88 10.22
N ALA A 261 -5.29 32.07 9.25
CA ALA A 261 -4.78 33.42 8.94
C ALA A 261 -5.85 34.29 8.28
N VAL A 262 -6.64 33.75 7.33
CA VAL A 262 -7.59 34.56 6.59
C VAL A 262 -9.00 34.50 7.20
N LYS A 263 -9.20 33.64 8.21
CA LYS A 263 -10.47 33.51 8.95
C LYS A 263 -11.65 33.13 8.04
N ARG A 264 -11.37 32.24 7.11
CA ARG A 264 -12.40 31.63 6.26
C ARG A 264 -11.86 30.30 5.76
N PRO A 265 -12.73 29.43 5.24
CA PRO A 265 -12.25 28.15 4.74
C PRO A 265 -11.22 28.31 3.64
N VAL A 266 -10.23 27.42 3.59
CA VAL A 266 -9.22 27.42 2.52
C VAL A 266 -9.04 26.02 1.99
N LYS A 267 -9.02 25.90 0.66
CA LYS A 267 -8.75 24.66 -0.05
C LYS A 267 -7.33 24.70 -0.61
N VAL A 268 -6.59 23.61 -0.45
CA VAL A 268 -5.25 23.46 -1.02
C VAL A 268 -5.15 22.12 -1.70
N MET A 269 -4.73 22.13 -2.96
CA MET A 269 -4.49 20.91 -3.72
C MET A 269 -3.06 20.94 -4.22
N LEU A 270 -2.36 19.81 -4.13
CA LEU A 270 -1.02 19.71 -4.72
C LEU A 270 -1.17 19.53 -6.23
N PRO A 271 -0.56 20.39 -7.04
CA PRO A 271 -0.51 20.14 -8.49
C PRO A 271 0.25 18.85 -8.76
N ARG A 272 -0.02 18.22 -9.90
CA ARG A 272 0.58 16.93 -10.20
C ARG A 272 2.11 16.93 -10.10
N PRO A 273 2.83 17.94 -10.59
CA PRO A 273 4.30 17.93 -10.43
C PRO A 273 4.78 17.93 -8.99
N SER A 274 3.95 18.39 -8.05
CA SER A 274 4.32 18.36 -6.63
C SER A 274 4.20 16.96 -6.03
N ILE A 275 3.45 16.06 -6.66
CA ILE A 275 3.20 14.76 -6.04
C ILE A 275 4.51 14.01 -5.78
N PRO A 276 5.37 13.74 -6.76
CA PRO A 276 6.61 13.03 -6.41
C PRO A 276 7.62 13.89 -5.67
N ASN A 277 7.56 15.21 -5.82
CA ASN A 277 8.59 16.07 -5.22
C ASN A 277 8.19 16.67 -3.88
N ASN A 278 6.95 16.48 -3.44
CA ASN A 278 6.50 17.00 -2.14
C ASN A 278 5.81 15.95 -1.28
N THR A 279 5.69 14.76 -1.78
CA THR A 279 5.15 13.64 -1.01
C THR A 279 6.17 12.49 -1.03
N UNK A 280 5.84 11.23 -0.99
CA UNK A 280 6.76 10.20 -0.94
C UNK A 280 6.91 9.53 -2.25
N UNK A 281 7.90 8.73 -2.25
CA UNK A 281 8.17 7.87 -3.35
C UNK A 281 8.57 6.58 -2.81
N ARG A 282 8.43 5.50 -3.64
CA ARG A 282 9.11 4.24 -3.33
C ARG A 282 10.58 4.40 -3.67
N PRO A 283 11.48 4.26 -2.71
CA PRO A 283 12.90 4.52 -3.06
C PRO A 283 13.49 3.45 -3.95
N ALA A 284 14.42 3.85 -4.80
CA ALA A 284 15.21 2.93 -5.60
C ALA A 284 15.99 1.97 -4.70
N THR A 285 16.28 0.77 -5.22
CA THR A 285 17.09 -0.22 -4.49
C THR A 285 18.20 -0.77 -5.38
N LEU A 286 19.31 -1.13 -4.73
CA LEU A 286 20.36 -1.98 -5.29
C LEU A 286 20.36 -3.23 -4.43
N GLN A 287 20.07 -4.38 -5.02
CA GLN A 287 19.91 -5.62 -4.26
C GLN A 287 20.93 -6.64 -4.71
N HIS A 288 21.68 -7.16 -3.75
CA HIS A 288 22.70 -8.18 -4.01
C HIS A 288 22.20 -9.50 -3.48
N LEU A 289 22.03 -10.46 -4.38
CA LEU A 289 21.54 -11.79 -4.04
C LEU A 289 22.64 -12.81 -4.36
N ARG A 290 22.91 -13.65 -3.36
CA ARG A 290 23.81 -14.80 -3.50
C ARG A 290 23.07 -16.01 -2.98
N ILE A 291 22.81 -16.98 -3.85
CA ILE A 291 22.04 -18.16 -3.47
C ILE A 291 22.75 -19.39 -3.99
N GLY A 292 22.93 -20.39 -3.12
CA GLY A 292 23.56 -21.64 -3.48
C GLY A 292 22.63 -22.82 -3.23
N ALA A 293 22.73 -23.83 -4.09
CA ALA A 293 21.94 -25.05 -3.99
C ALA A 293 22.85 -26.26 -4.14
N ASP A 294 22.39 -27.40 -3.64
CA ASP A 294 23.11 -28.66 -3.83
C ASP A 294 22.77 -29.27 -5.18
N GLN A 295 23.33 -30.47 -5.45
CA GLN A 295 23.14 -31.14 -6.73
C GLN A 295 21.67 -31.42 -7.04
N SER A 296 20.84 -31.63 -6.02
CA SER A 296 19.43 -31.91 -6.23
C SER A 296 18.58 -30.66 -6.44
N GLY A 297 19.18 -29.48 -6.29
CA GLY A 297 18.48 -28.21 -6.42
C GLY A 297 17.97 -27.65 -5.12
N LYS A 298 18.25 -28.28 -3.99
CA LYS A 298 17.82 -27.73 -2.69
C LYS A 298 18.73 -26.59 -2.27
N ILE A 299 18.14 -25.46 -1.94
CA ILE A 299 18.86 -24.27 -1.49
C ILE A 299 19.52 -24.58 -0.15
N THR A 300 20.82 -24.36 -0.07
CA THR A 300 21.58 -24.54 1.16
C THR A 300 22.08 -23.21 1.73
N ALA A 301 22.12 -22.17 0.91
CA ALA A 301 22.61 -20.87 1.33
C ALA A 301 21.86 -19.79 0.61
N ILE A 302 21.39 -18.76 1.36
CA ILE A 302 20.69 -17.63 0.74
C ILE A 302 21.11 -16.35 1.44
N SER A 303 21.56 -15.37 0.66
CA SER A 303 21.93 -14.05 1.15
C SER A 303 21.26 -12.98 0.31
N HIS A 304 20.67 -12.01 0.99
CA HIS A 304 20.02 -10.88 0.33
C HIS A 304 20.37 -9.60 1.07
N GLU A 305 21.10 -8.72 0.41
CA GLU A 305 21.43 -7.40 0.94
C GLU A 305 20.81 -6.35 0.04
N SER A 306 20.24 -5.30 0.64
CA SER A 306 19.61 -4.26 -0.14
C SER A 306 20.06 -2.89 0.33
N TRP A 307 20.48 -2.06 -0.63
CA TRP A 307 20.81 -0.65 -0.42
C TRP A 307 19.64 0.20 -0.89
N SER A 308 19.29 1.20 -0.11
CA SER A 308 18.33 2.23 -0.49
C SER A 308 18.78 3.54 0.12
N GLY A 309 18.14 4.63 -0.28
CA GLY A 309 18.51 5.93 0.23
C GLY A 309 17.30 6.69 0.77
N ASN A 310 17.57 7.64 1.65
CA ASN A 310 16.51 8.48 2.20
C ASN A 310 17.10 9.76 2.76
N LEU A 311 16.24 10.71 3.07
CA LEU A 311 16.63 11.92 3.78
C LEU A 311 17.21 11.56 5.15
N PRO A 312 18.05 12.45 5.72
CA PRO A 312 18.52 12.21 7.09
C PRO A 312 17.35 11.96 8.03
N GLY A 313 17.46 10.89 8.82
CA GLY A 313 16.41 10.49 9.73
C GLY A 313 15.35 9.61 9.12
N GLY A 314 15.40 9.36 7.82
CA GLY A 314 14.46 8.46 7.16
C GLY A 314 14.81 7.00 7.37
N THR A 315 13.96 6.11 6.86
CA THR A 315 14.09 4.68 7.04
C THR A 315 14.48 3.99 5.74
N PRO A 316 15.08 2.80 5.82
CA PRO A 316 15.42 2.06 4.60
C PRO A 316 14.19 1.36 4.00
N GLU A 317 14.27 1.04 2.73
CA GLU A 317 13.31 0.13 2.10
C GLU A 317 13.66 -1.30 2.54
N THR A 318 12.67 -2.04 3.05
CA THR A 318 12.92 -3.33 3.69
C THR A 318 12.85 -4.49 2.69
N ALA A 319 13.60 -4.38 1.62
CA ALA A 319 13.45 -5.26 0.44
C ALA A 319 13.96 -6.69 0.66
N VAL A 320 14.45 -7.01 1.85
CA VAL A 320 14.96 -8.35 2.11
C VAL A 320 14.02 -9.20 2.98
N GLN A 321 12.90 -8.63 3.45
CA GLN A 321 12.12 -9.33 4.47
C GLN A 321 11.48 -10.62 3.95
N GLN A 322 11.05 -10.65 2.68
CA GLN A 322 10.48 -11.88 2.13
C GLN A 322 11.53 -12.99 2.01
N SER A 323 12.79 -12.63 1.84
CA SER A 323 13.87 -13.61 1.71
C SER A 323 14.17 -14.31 3.02
N GLU A 324 13.66 -13.79 4.13
CA GLU A 324 13.79 -14.46 5.42
C GLU A 324 12.83 -15.62 5.56
N LEU A 325 11.77 -15.67 4.74
CA LEU A 325 10.63 -16.55 5.00
C LEU A 325 10.21 -17.41 3.81
N LEU A 326 10.49 -16.97 2.58
CA LEU A 326 9.82 -17.57 1.43
C LEU A 326 10.36 -18.93 1.03
N TYR A 327 11.65 -19.16 1.18
CA TYR A 327 12.26 -20.41 0.77
C TYR A 327 13.07 -21.03 1.89
N ALA A 328 13.16 -22.36 1.89
CA ALA A 328 13.98 -23.11 2.83
C ALA A 328 15.46 -22.85 2.57
N GLY A 329 16.32 -23.26 3.48
CA GLY A 329 17.75 -23.11 3.39
C GLY A 329 18.34 -22.87 4.76
N ALA A 330 19.31 -23.68 5.15
CA ALA A 330 19.80 -23.68 6.52
C ALA A 330 20.75 -22.53 6.83
N ASN A 331 21.38 -21.94 5.81
CA ASN A 331 22.44 -20.94 6.03
C ASN A 331 22.02 -19.64 5.36
N ARG A 332 21.72 -18.63 6.18
CA ARG A 332 21.02 -17.47 5.71
C ARG A 332 21.66 -16.17 6.20
N HIS A 333 21.58 -15.14 5.36
CA HIS A 333 22.02 -13.80 5.73
C HIS A 333 21.12 -12.78 5.03
N THR A 334 20.55 -11.85 5.79
CA THR A 334 19.84 -10.70 5.20
C THR A 334 20.31 -9.42 5.85
N GLY A 335 20.37 -8.35 5.07
CA GLY A 335 20.81 -7.08 5.61
C GLY A 335 20.35 -5.90 4.79
N LEU A 336 20.14 -4.77 5.49
CA LEU A 336 19.75 -3.50 4.89
C LEU A 336 20.88 -2.50 5.02
N ARG A 337 21.02 -1.64 4.02
CA ARG A 337 22.03 -0.57 3.99
C ARG A 337 21.32 0.71 3.58
N LEU A 338 21.45 1.76 4.38
CA LEU A 338 20.73 3.01 4.14
C LEU A 338 21.70 4.14 3.88
N ALA A 339 21.68 4.65 2.66
CA ALA A 339 22.45 5.84 2.30
C ALA A 339 21.63 7.09 2.57
N THR A 340 22.31 8.20 2.83
CA THR A 340 21.63 9.49 2.87
C THR A 340 21.54 10.03 1.45
N LEU A 341 20.31 10.31 1.02
CA LEU A 341 20.07 10.97 -0.26
C LEU A 341 19.17 12.18 -0.01
N ASP A 342 19.56 13.30 -0.61
CA ASP A 342 18.85 14.56 -0.43
C ASP A 342 17.77 14.73 -1.50
N LEU A 343 16.98 13.67 -1.68
CA LEU A 343 15.82 13.62 -2.56
C LEU A 343 14.56 13.69 -1.70
N PRO A 344 13.40 13.91 -2.30
CA PRO A 344 12.17 13.84 -1.52
C PRO A 344 12.06 12.52 -0.76
N GLU A 345 11.31 12.52 0.32
CA GLU A 345 11.25 11.41 1.26
C GLU A 345 10.86 10.09 0.58
N GLY A 346 11.62 9.04 0.81
CA GLY A 346 11.24 7.68 0.45
C GLY A 346 10.36 7.10 1.53
N ASN A 347 9.26 6.47 1.15
CA ASN A 347 8.38 5.84 2.13
C ASN A 347 7.47 4.84 1.44
N ALA A 348 6.46 4.38 2.19
CA ALA A 348 5.63 3.25 1.81
C ALA A 348 4.96 3.41 0.44
N UNK A 349 5.08 2.54 -0.36
CA UNK A 349 4.39 2.32 -1.53
C UNK A 349 3.83 0.99 -1.40
N ARG A 350 2.83 0.69 -2.07
CA ARG A 350 2.08 -0.57 -2.00
C ARG A 350 3.02 -1.76 -1.81
N ALA A 351 2.83 -2.50 -0.71
CA ALA A 351 3.69 -3.63 -0.31
C ALA A 351 5.15 -3.23 -0.11
N PRO A 352 5.41 -2.27 0.80
CA PRO A 352 6.82 -1.89 1.03
C PRO A 352 7.63 -3.10 1.48
N GLY A 353 8.82 -3.20 0.95
CA GLY A 353 9.71 -4.32 1.18
C GLY A 353 9.48 -5.45 0.20
N GLU A 354 8.34 -6.14 0.28
CA GLU A 354 8.12 -7.32 -0.57
C GLU A 354 7.99 -6.97 -2.04
N ALA A 355 7.35 -5.83 -2.38
CA ALA A 355 7.21 -5.52 -3.80
C ALA A 355 8.57 -5.38 -4.47
N PRO A 356 9.47 -4.48 -4.01
CA PRO A 356 10.78 -4.40 -4.66
C PRO A 356 11.65 -5.62 -4.38
N GLY A 357 11.52 -6.23 -3.20
CA GLY A 357 12.37 -7.37 -2.85
C GLY A 357 12.11 -8.58 -3.74
N LEU A 358 10.85 -8.84 -4.05
CA LEU A 358 10.51 -9.97 -4.92
C LEU A 358 10.84 -9.69 -6.38
N MET A 359 10.93 -8.42 -6.78
CA MET A 359 11.39 -8.09 -8.12
C MET A 359 12.80 -8.64 -8.36
N ALA A 360 13.62 -8.67 -7.32
CA ALA A 360 14.97 -9.22 -7.41
C ALA A 360 14.99 -10.72 -7.10
N LEU A 361 14.41 -11.10 -5.96
CA LEU A 361 14.52 -12.49 -5.50
C LEU A 361 13.99 -13.48 -6.53
N GLU A 362 12.84 -13.18 -7.13
CA GLU A 362 12.19 -14.14 -8.02
C GLU A 362 12.87 -14.25 -9.38
N ILE A 363 13.63 -13.23 -9.81
CA ILE A 363 14.52 -13.42 -10.96
C ILE A 363 15.69 -14.32 -10.55
N ALA A 364 16.27 -14.07 -9.38
CA ALA A 364 17.41 -14.86 -8.91
C ALA A 364 17.05 -16.33 -8.76
N ILE A 365 15.87 -16.61 -8.23
CA ILE A 365 15.37 -17.99 -8.10
C ILE A 365 15.21 -18.63 -9.48
N ASP A 366 14.69 -17.88 -10.45
CA ASP A 366 14.54 -18.38 -11.80
C ASP A 366 15.87 -18.70 -12.45
N GLU A 367 16.86 -17.83 -12.24
CA GLU A 367 18.22 -18.06 -12.74
C GLU A 367 18.83 -19.32 -12.12
N LEU A 368 18.63 -19.49 -10.81
CA LEU A 368 19.18 -20.64 -10.11
C LEU A 368 18.51 -21.93 -10.57
N ALA A 369 17.21 -21.90 -10.78
CA ALA A 369 16.47 -23.05 -11.31
C ALA A 369 17.03 -23.48 -12.66
N GLU A 370 17.30 -22.52 -13.53
CA GLU A 370 17.86 -22.80 -14.84
C GLU A 370 19.24 -23.44 -14.73
N LYS A 371 20.09 -22.88 -13.88
CA LYS A 371 21.44 -23.43 -13.65
C LYS A 371 21.40 -24.84 -13.10
N ALA A 372 20.40 -25.14 -12.26
CA ALA A 372 20.22 -26.47 -11.70
C ALA A 372 19.56 -27.45 -12.67
N GLY A 373 19.04 -26.95 -13.80
CA GLY A 373 18.36 -27.79 -14.78
C GLY A 373 16.98 -28.24 -14.34
N ILE A 374 16.32 -27.45 -13.51
CA ILE A 374 15.03 -27.79 -12.92
C ILE A 374 13.99 -26.76 -13.38
N ASP A 375 12.79 -27.26 -13.75
CA ASP A 375 11.67 -26.37 -14.10
C ASP A 375 11.45 -25.34 -13.01
N PRO A 376 11.24 -24.07 -13.35
CA PRO A 376 11.09 -23.02 -12.32
C PRO A 376 9.95 -23.23 -11.34
N VAL A 377 8.83 -23.85 -11.79
CA VAL A 377 7.74 -24.17 -10.87
C VAL A 377 8.19 -25.27 -9.90
N GLU A 378 8.79 -26.34 -10.45
CA GLU A 378 9.25 -27.46 -9.61
C GLU A 378 10.34 -27.05 -8.67
N PHE A 379 11.24 -26.13 -9.09
CA PHE A 379 12.28 -25.64 -8.23
C PHE A 379 11.71 -24.92 -6.99
N ARG A 380 10.69 -24.11 -7.19
CA ARG A 380 10.06 -23.40 -6.09
C ARG A 380 9.34 -24.37 -5.14
N ILE A 381 8.70 -25.40 -5.71
CA ILE A 381 8.03 -26.42 -4.89
C ILE A 381 9.05 -27.19 -4.06
N LEU A 382 10.17 -27.57 -4.68
CA LEU A 382 11.23 -28.31 -4.01
C LEU A 382 11.77 -27.53 -2.79
N ASN A 383 11.79 -26.22 -2.88
CA ASN A 383 12.36 -25.36 -1.84
C ASN A 383 11.32 -24.71 -0.93
N ASP A 384 10.10 -25.25 -0.91
CA ASP A 384 9.07 -24.77 0.00
C ASP A 384 9.42 -25.11 1.45
N THR A 385 8.82 -24.38 2.38
CA THR A 385 8.98 -24.63 3.80
C THR A 385 7.68 -24.34 4.51
N GLN A 386 7.32 -25.19 5.48
CA GLN A 386 6.11 -24.97 6.28
C GLN A 386 6.42 -24.29 7.61
N VAL A 387 7.69 -23.96 7.82
CA VAL A 387 8.13 -23.31 9.05
C VAL A 387 8.99 -22.11 8.69
N ASP A 388 9.15 -21.20 9.65
CA ASP A 388 10.11 -20.11 9.56
C ASP A 388 11.52 -20.71 9.47
N PRO A 389 12.25 -20.48 8.39
CA PRO A 389 13.56 -21.11 8.27
C PRO A 389 14.57 -20.72 9.36
N ALA A 390 14.37 -19.57 10.00
CA ALA A 390 15.25 -19.15 11.11
C ALA A 390 14.81 -19.71 12.46
N ASP A 391 13.59 -20.23 12.54
CA ASP A 391 13.05 -20.76 13.78
C ASP A 391 12.08 -21.88 13.44
N PRO A 392 12.56 -23.11 13.26
CA PRO A 392 11.70 -24.21 12.83
C PRO A 392 10.56 -24.56 13.80
N THR A 393 10.60 -24.07 15.03
CA THR A 393 9.49 -24.27 15.95
C THR A 393 8.30 -23.35 15.66
N ARG A 394 8.47 -22.36 14.78
CA ARG A 394 7.44 -21.40 14.43
C ARG A 394 6.89 -21.75 13.05
N CYS A 395 5.69 -22.34 13.04
CA CYS A 395 5.03 -22.75 11.79
C CYS A 395 4.34 -21.57 11.13
N PHE A 396 4.16 -21.66 9.83
CA PHE A 396 3.18 -20.77 9.18
C PHE A 396 1.79 -21.17 9.65
N SER A 397 0.94 -20.18 9.88
CA SER A 397 -0.45 -20.45 10.28
C SER A 397 -1.20 -21.17 9.16
N ARG A 398 -1.00 -20.73 7.92
CA ARG A 398 -1.46 -21.38 6.69
C ARG A 398 -0.48 -21.05 5.61
N ARG A 399 -0.04 -22.03 4.85
CA ARG A 399 0.85 -21.79 3.73
C ARG A 399 0.51 -22.75 2.62
N GLN A 400 -0.05 -22.22 1.53
CA GLN A 400 -0.46 -23.02 0.40
C GLN A 400 0.24 -22.56 -0.89
N LEU A 401 1.51 -22.19 -0.79
CA LEU A 401 2.26 -21.77 -1.96
C LEU A 401 2.35 -22.89 -3.00
N ILE A 402 2.58 -24.13 -2.55
CA ILE A 402 2.64 -25.26 -3.48
C ILE A 402 1.32 -25.36 -4.27
N GLU A 403 0.20 -25.28 -3.56
CA GLU A 403 -1.11 -25.35 -4.21
C GLU A 403 -1.34 -24.19 -5.18
N CYS A 404 -0.88 -22.98 -4.81
CA CYS A 404 -0.96 -21.84 -5.72
C CYS A 404 -0.18 -22.11 -6.99
N LEU A 405 1.03 -22.64 -6.86
CA LEU A 405 1.88 -22.90 -8.02
C LEU A 405 1.35 -24.02 -8.89
N ARG A 406 0.87 -25.12 -8.28
CA ARG A 406 0.34 -26.24 -9.07
C ARG A 406 -0.96 -25.89 -9.76
N THR A 407 -1.88 -25.22 -9.05
CA THR A 407 -3.14 -24.79 -9.66
C THR A 407 -2.87 -23.82 -10.80
N GLY A 408 -1.96 -22.88 -10.57
CA GLY A 408 -1.63 -21.89 -11.59
C GLY A 408 -0.97 -22.52 -12.81
N ALA A 409 -0.02 -23.43 -12.59
CA ALA A 409 0.65 -24.09 -13.70
C ALA A 409 -0.35 -24.85 -14.56
N ASP A 410 -1.29 -25.54 -13.93
CA ASP A 410 -2.31 -26.29 -14.67
C ASP A 410 -3.22 -25.35 -15.47
N LYS A 411 -3.75 -24.32 -14.81
CA LYS A 411 -4.68 -23.39 -15.47
C LYS A 411 -4.01 -22.57 -16.57
N PHE A 412 -2.77 -22.19 -16.37
CA PHE A 412 -2.03 -21.36 -17.32
C PHE A 412 -1.59 -22.17 -18.55
N GLY A 413 -1.45 -23.49 -18.41
CA GLY A 413 -0.89 -24.33 -19.45
C GLY A 413 0.63 -24.32 -19.44
N TRP A 414 1.22 -24.34 -18.25
CA TRP A 414 2.67 -24.24 -18.09
C TRP A 414 3.44 -25.31 -18.84
N LYS A 415 2.82 -26.48 -19.06
CA LYS A 415 3.45 -27.57 -19.81
C LYS A 415 3.79 -27.18 -21.25
N GLN A 416 3.14 -26.15 -21.78
CA GLN A 416 3.37 -25.70 -23.16
C GLN A 416 4.59 -24.79 -23.28
N ARG A 417 5.16 -24.37 -22.12
CA ARG A 417 6.34 -23.53 -22.13
C ARG A 417 7.52 -24.29 -22.72
N ASN A 418 8.28 -23.65 -23.60
CA ASN A 418 9.53 -24.21 -24.08
C ASN A 418 10.64 -23.81 -23.12
N ALA A 419 11.31 -24.78 -22.53
CA ALA A 419 12.34 -24.49 -21.54
C ALA A 419 13.55 -23.80 -22.14
N THR A 420 13.78 -23.95 -23.45
CA THR A 420 14.88 -23.25 -24.12
C THR A 420 14.43 -21.86 -24.52
N PRO A 421 15.12 -20.81 -24.03
CA PRO A 421 14.69 -19.46 -24.35
C PRO A 421 14.84 -19.13 -25.83
N GLY A 422 13.99 -18.23 -26.32
CA GLY A 422 14.10 -17.68 -27.65
C GLY A 422 13.62 -18.57 -28.77
N GLN A 423 12.87 -19.63 -28.45
CA GLN A 423 12.48 -20.65 -29.44
C GLN A 423 11.05 -20.48 -29.98
N VAL A 424 10.21 -19.74 -29.31
CA VAL A 424 8.80 -19.68 -29.66
C VAL A 424 8.52 -18.33 -30.32
N ARG A 425 7.88 -18.41 -31.50
CA ARG A 425 7.56 -17.22 -32.28
C ARG A 425 6.08 -17.19 -32.64
N ASP A 426 5.55 -15.96 -32.72
CA ASP A 426 4.23 -15.68 -33.23
C ASP A 426 4.43 -14.49 -34.17
N GLY A 427 4.68 -14.80 -35.45
CA GLY A 427 5.04 -13.78 -36.42
C GLY A 427 6.37 -13.14 -36.01
N GLU A 428 6.37 -11.83 -35.90
CA GLU A 428 7.58 -11.07 -35.50
C GLU A 428 7.79 -11.04 -34.01
N TRP A 429 6.92 -11.67 -33.24
CA TRP A 429 7.00 -11.61 -31.78
C TRP A 429 7.62 -12.89 -31.25
N LEU A 430 8.57 -12.71 -30.35
CA LEU A 430 9.12 -13.79 -29.54
C LEU A 430 8.20 -13.96 -28.33
N VAL A 431 7.81 -15.19 -28.04
CA VAL A 431 6.82 -15.45 -26.97
C VAL A 431 7.50 -16.19 -25.81
N GLY A 432 7.21 -15.77 -24.60
CA GLY A 432 7.77 -16.41 -23.42
C GLY A 432 6.77 -16.52 -22.29
N HIS A 433 7.01 -17.50 -21.42
CA HIS A 433 6.23 -17.75 -20.23
C HIS A 433 7.11 -17.63 -19.00
N GLY A 434 6.62 -16.94 -17.97
CA GLY A 434 7.36 -16.77 -16.74
C GLY A 434 6.50 -17.03 -15.51
N VAL A 435 7.15 -17.42 -14.42
CA VAL A 435 6.49 -17.69 -13.15
C VAL A 435 7.24 -16.97 -12.05
N ALA A 436 6.51 -16.63 -10.99
CA ALA A 436 7.11 -16.14 -9.76
C ALA A 436 6.21 -16.49 -8.59
N ALA A 437 6.82 -16.68 -7.42
CA ALA A 437 6.06 -16.80 -6.18
C ALA A 437 5.68 -15.41 -5.69
N GLY A 438 4.51 -15.32 -5.08
CA GLY A 438 4.07 -14.09 -4.42
C GLY A 438 4.02 -14.31 -2.92
N PHE A 439 4.31 -13.24 -2.19
CA PHE A 439 4.40 -13.30 -0.73
C PHE A 439 4.17 -11.91 -0.15
N ARG A 440 3.29 -11.84 0.85
CA ARG A 440 3.14 -10.61 1.63
C ARG A 440 2.78 -11.00 3.06
N ASN A 441 3.46 -10.42 4.03
CA ASN A 441 3.13 -10.65 5.44
C ASN A 441 1.72 -10.17 5.73
N ASN A 442 1.03 -10.91 6.60
CA ASN A 442 -0.29 -10.53 7.07
C ASN A 442 -0.12 -9.77 8.38
N LEU A 443 -0.22 -8.45 8.29
CA LEU A 443 -0.02 -7.58 9.44
C LEU A 443 -1.32 -7.41 10.22
N LEU A 444 -1.19 -7.19 11.52
CA LEU A 444 -2.33 -7.03 12.43
C LEU A 444 -2.22 -5.70 13.15
N GLU A 445 -3.37 -5.06 13.38
CA GLU A 445 -3.43 -3.80 14.11
C GLU A 445 -4.69 -3.79 14.97
N LYS A 446 -4.63 -3.11 16.11
CA LYS A 446 -5.83 -2.86 16.90
C LYS A 446 -6.83 -2.07 16.06
N SER A 447 -8.12 -2.40 16.18
CA SER A 447 -9.14 -1.72 15.37
C SER A 447 -10.46 -1.68 16.11
N GLY A 448 -11.05 -0.48 16.20
CA GLY A 448 -12.32 -0.25 16.86
C GLY A 448 -13.44 0.06 15.90
N ALA A 449 -14.66 -0.12 16.38
CA ALA A 449 -15.86 0.23 15.64
C ALA A 449 -17.01 0.45 16.60
N ARG A 450 -17.99 1.23 16.14
CA ARG A 450 -19.23 1.45 16.85
C ARG A 450 -20.40 1.03 15.95
N VAL A 451 -21.31 0.22 16.48
CA VAL A 451 -22.42 -0.29 15.70
C VAL A 451 -23.72 0.05 16.41
N HIS A 452 -24.68 0.56 15.68
CA HIS A 452 -26.00 0.93 16.19
C HIS A 452 -27.06 0.05 15.54
N LEU A 453 -28.02 -0.42 16.34
CA LEU A 453 -29.26 -0.96 15.83
C LEU A 453 -30.32 0.14 16.03
N GLU A 454 -30.81 0.69 14.93
CA GLU A 454 -31.79 1.78 14.96
C GLU A 454 -33.18 1.22 15.15
N GLN A 455 -34.11 2.10 15.62
CA GLN A 455 -35.46 1.66 15.85
C GLN A 455 -36.18 1.24 14.56
N ASN A 456 -35.75 1.79 13.41
CA ASN A 456 -36.37 1.40 12.14
C ASN A 456 -35.76 0.14 11.53
N GLY A 457 -34.87 -0.55 12.27
CA GLY A 457 -34.26 -1.79 11.82
C GLY A 457 -32.98 -1.64 11.06
N THR A 458 -32.55 -0.41 10.76
CA THR A 458 -31.29 -0.15 10.09
C THR A 458 -30.13 -0.39 11.04
N VAL A 459 -29.05 -0.94 10.53
CA VAL A 459 -27.80 -1.11 11.27
C VAL A 459 -26.81 -0.04 10.75
N THR A 460 -26.19 0.69 11.67
CA THR A 460 -25.23 1.73 11.31
C THR A 460 -23.87 1.38 11.88
N VAL A 461 -22.84 1.37 11.02
CA VAL A 461 -21.47 1.08 11.40
C VAL A 461 -20.64 2.36 11.28
N GLU A 462 -19.90 2.69 12.33
CA GLU A 462 -19.02 3.87 12.35
C GLU A 462 -17.61 3.47 12.78
N THR A 463 -16.63 3.83 11.97
CA THR A 463 -15.23 3.62 12.31
C THR A 463 -14.39 4.60 11.50
N ASP A 464 -13.23 4.99 12.02
CA ASP A 464 -12.38 5.95 11.29
C ASP A 464 -11.61 5.30 10.14
N MET A 465 -11.83 4.01 9.88
CA MET A 465 -11.28 3.33 8.70
C MET A 465 -11.54 4.14 7.44
N THR A 466 -10.66 4.02 6.45
CA THR A 466 -10.84 4.68 5.17
C THR A 466 -10.97 3.66 4.04
N ASP A 467 -11.48 4.14 2.92
CA ASP A 467 -11.61 3.33 1.70
C ASP A 467 -10.89 4.06 0.58
N ILE A 468 -9.80 3.47 0.10
CA ILE A 468 -8.98 4.05 -0.97
C ILE A 468 -9.28 3.39 -2.32
N GLY A 469 -10.48 2.83 -2.45
CA GLY A 469 -10.87 2.04 -3.61
C GLY A 469 -10.81 0.55 -3.32
N THR A 470 -10.57 0.19 -2.07
CA THR A 470 -10.37 -1.20 -1.68
C THR A 470 -11.67 -1.98 -1.47
N GLY A 471 -12.79 -1.27 -1.25
CA GLY A 471 -14.06 -1.93 -0.97
C GLY A 471 -14.34 -2.06 0.52
N SER A 472 -13.69 -1.23 1.34
CA SER A 472 -13.87 -1.30 2.80
C SER A 472 -15.31 -1.07 3.21
N TYR A 473 -16.01 -0.12 2.59
CA TYR A 473 -17.43 0.10 2.89
C TYR A 473 -18.20 -1.21 2.82
N THR A 474 -17.98 -1.96 1.77
CA THR A 474 -18.81 -3.14 1.49
C THR A 474 -18.47 -4.30 2.43
N ILE A 475 -17.18 -4.59 2.67
CA ILE A 475 -16.86 -5.72 3.54
C ILE A 475 -17.22 -5.44 5.00
N LEU A 476 -17.17 -4.18 5.43
CA LEU A 476 -17.62 -3.84 6.78
C LEU A 476 -19.13 -4.00 6.90
N ALA A 477 -19.88 -3.60 5.87
CA ALA A 477 -21.32 -3.81 5.85
C ALA A 477 -21.66 -5.30 5.86
N GLN A 478 -20.94 -6.11 5.07
CA GLN A 478 -21.16 -7.55 5.03
C GLN A 478 -20.94 -8.17 6.41
N THR A 479 -19.90 -7.72 7.11
CA THR A 479 -19.60 -8.25 8.43
C THR A 479 -20.74 -7.99 9.40
N ALA A 480 -21.23 -6.74 9.45
CA ALA A 480 -22.32 -6.40 10.35
C ALA A 480 -23.61 -7.12 9.97
N ALA A 481 -23.91 -7.23 8.67
CA ALA A 481 -25.09 -7.91 8.20
C ALA A 481 -25.10 -9.38 8.62
N GLU A 482 -23.94 -10.05 8.46
CA GLU A 482 -23.81 -11.45 8.86
C GLU A 482 -24.01 -11.62 10.36
N MET A 483 -23.38 -10.73 11.13
CA MET A 483 -23.41 -10.85 12.59
C MET A 483 -24.82 -10.61 13.16
N LEU A 484 -25.60 -9.74 12.54
CA LEU A 484 -26.90 -9.37 13.09
C LEU A 484 -28.08 -10.01 12.36
N GLY A 485 -27.78 -10.78 11.30
CA GLY A 485 -28.82 -11.53 10.61
C GLY A 485 -29.76 -10.66 9.79
N VAL A 486 -29.24 -9.59 9.20
CA VAL A 486 -30.02 -8.70 8.35
C VAL A 486 -29.46 -8.69 6.93
N PRO A 487 -30.27 -8.28 5.94
CA PRO A 487 -29.75 -8.14 4.58
C PRO A 487 -28.74 -7.00 4.49
N LEU A 488 -27.83 -7.11 3.53
CA LEU A 488 -26.81 -6.08 3.32
C LEU A 488 -27.41 -4.69 3.17
N GLU A 489 -28.55 -4.60 2.50
CA GLU A 489 -29.22 -3.32 2.22
C GLU A 489 -29.66 -2.58 3.48
N GLN A 490 -29.75 -3.28 4.61
CA GLN A 490 -30.14 -2.64 5.87
C GLN A 490 -28.96 -2.08 6.65
N VAL A 491 -27.74 -2.19 6.11
CA VAL A 491 -26.56 -1.70 6.80
C VAL A 491 -26.04 -0.43 6.12
N ALA A 492 -25.87 0.62 6.91
CA ALA A 492 -25.22 1.85 6.48
C ALA A 492 -23.84 1.92 7.16
N VAL A 493 -22.83 2.32 6.40
CA VAL A 493 -21.45 2.41 6.91
C VAL A 493 -20.97 3.84 6.74
N HIS A 494 -20.40 4.39 7.82
CA HIS A 494 -19.77 5.70 7.80
C HIS A 494 -18.32 5.56 8.21
N LEU A 495 -17.41 6.07 7.38
CA LEU A 495 -15.97 5.90 7.54
C LEU A 495 -15.27 7.25 7.55
N GLY A 496 -14.01 7.22 7.97
CA GLY A 496 -13.09 8.31 7.71
C GLY A 496 -13.32 9.58 8.50
N ASP A 497 -13.83 9.46 9.72
CA ASP A 497 -14.09 10.63 10.58
C ASP A 497 -13.44 10.35 11.92
N SER A 498 -12.59 11.27 12.37
CA SER A 498 -11.85 11.07 13.62
C SER A 498 -12.75 11.09 14.85
N SER A 499 -14.04 11.46 14.71
CA SER A 499 -14.98 11.34 15.82
C SER A 499 -15.49 9.91 15.99
N PHE A 500 -15.18 9.02 15.06
CA PHE A 500 -15.53 7.59 15.15
C PHE A 500 -14.40 6.85 15.87
N PRO A 501 -14.65 5.61 16.34
CA PRO A 501 -13.58 4.84 16.99
C PRO A 501 -12.37 4.63 16.07
N VAL A 502 -11.21 4.57 16.70
CA VAL A 502 -9.96 4.41 15.97
C VAL A 502 -9.85 3.00 15.41
N SER A 503 -9.59 2.90 14.13
CA SER A 503 -9.44 1.63 13.41
C SER A 503 -7.98 1.39 13.08
N ALA A 504 -7.75 0.25 12.40
CA ALA A 504 -6.43 -0.05 11.84
C ALA A 504 -6.01 0.96 10.77
N GLY A 505 -6.98 1.59 10.10
CA GLY A 505 -6.70 2.45 8.96
C GLY A 505 -6.45 1.65 7.70
N SER A 506 -6.16 2.34 6.62
CA SER A 506 -6.00 1.71 5.31
C SER A 506 -4.53 1.67 4.91
N GLY A 507 -3.91 0.51 5.05
CA GLY A 507 -2.51 0.29 4.72
C GLY A 507 -2.13 -1.14 5.03
N GLY A 508 -0.92 -1.56 4.64
CA GLY A 508 -0.35 -2.84 5.04
C GLY A 508 -1.19 -4.07 4.74
N GLN A 509 -2.15 -3.98 3.88
CA GLN A 509 -3.21 -4.94 3.57
C GLN A 509 -3.93 -5.49 4.81
N TRP A 510 -4.02 -4.68 5.87
CA TRP A 510 -4.61 -5.17 7.13
C TRP A 510 -6.12 -4.94 7.23
N GLY A 511 -6.74 -4.22 6.28
CA GLY A 511 -8.15 -3.84 6.41
C GLY A 511 -9.13 -5.01 6.44
N ALA A 512 -9.01 -5.95 5.50
CA ALA A 512 -9.95 -7.07 5.41
C ALA A 512 -9.91 -7.96 6.64
N ASN A 513 -8.75 -8.07 7.26
CA ASN A 513 -8.57 -8.92 8.43
C ASN A 513 -8.91 -8.16 9.71
N THR A 514 -8.37 -6.96 9.85
CA THR A 514 -8.34 -6.26 11.13
C THR A 514 -9.56 -5.35 11.31
N SER A 515 -9.90 -4.53 10.31
CA SER A 515 -11.03 -3.61 10.46
C SER A 515 -12.35 -4.35 10.55
N THR A 516 -12.50 -5.43 9.79
CA THR A 516 -13.69 -6.26 9.89
C THR A 516 -13.76 -6.93 11.27
N SER A 517 -12.61 -7.30 11.84
CA SER A 517 -12.59 -7.89 13.18
C SER A 517 -13.02 -6.90 14.25
N GLY A 518 -12.74 -5.60 14.05
CA GLY A 518 -13.27 -4.58 14.96
C GLY A 518 -14.78 -4.50 14.91
N VAL A 519 -15.34 -4.56 13.70
CA VAL A 519 -16.80 -4.60 13.56
C VAL A 519 -17.36 -5.87 14.17
N TYR A 520 -16.70 -7.01 13.96
CA TYR A 520 -17.08 -8.27 14.58
C TYR A 520 -17.17 -8.10 16.11
N ALA A 521 -16.15 -7.51 16.72
CA ALA A 521 -16.11 -7.35 18.16
C ALA A 521 -17.27 -6.47 18.66
N ALA A 522 -17.52 -5.37 17.97
CA ALA A 522 -18.63 -4.49 18.33
C ALA A 522 -19.98 -5.21 18.17
N CYS A 523 -20.12 -6.02 17.11
CA CYS A 523 -21.35 -6.76 16.88
C CYS A 523 -21.57 -7.86 17.90
N MET A 524 -20.48 -8.51 18.38
CA MET A 524 -20.63 -9.50 19.46
C MET A 524 -21.22 -8.84 20.70
N LYS A 525 -20.74 -7.65 21.03
CA LYS A 525 -21.26 -6.89 22.16
C LYS A 525 -22.72 -6.48 21.93
N LEU A 526 -23.04 -6.03 20.72
CA LEU A 526 -24.40 -5.62 20.38
C LEU A 526 -25.37 -6.81 20.45
N ARG A 527 -24.92 -7.99 20.01
CA ARG A 527 -25.75 -9.20 20.11
C ARG A 527 -26.14 -9.48 21.55
N GLU A 528 -25.22 -9.31 22.49
CA GLU A 528 -25.52 -9.49 23.90
C GLU A 528 -26.56 -8.48 24.39
N MET A 529 -26.44 -7.23 23.94
CA MET A 529 -27.38 -6.17 24.30
C MET A 529 -28.78 -6.45 23.74
N ILE A 530 -28.84 -6.93 22.49
CA ILE A 530 -30.10 -7.26 21.85
C ILE A 530 -30.78 -8.42 22.59
N ALA A 531 -30.01 -9.47 22.92
CA ALA A 531 -30.57 -10.60 23.65
C ALA A 531 -31.11 -10.17 25.00
N SER A 532 -30.37 -9.34 25.73
CA SER A 532 -30.82 -8.84 27.02
C SER A 532 -32.12 -8.05 26.90
N ALA A 533 -32.21 -7.23 25.84
CA ALA A 533 -33.41 -6.38 25.66
C ALA A 533 -34.68 -7.18 25.49
N VAL A 534 -34.60 -8.40 24.97
CA VAL A 534 -35.77 -9.28 24.78
C VAL A 534 -35.80 -10.42 25.74
N GLY A 535 -34.89 -10.44 26.73
CA GLY A 535 -34.90 -11.46 27.78
C GLY A 535 -34.37 -12.82 27.36
N PHE A 536 -33.51 -12.86 26.34
CA PHE A 536 -32.90 -14.11 25.87
C PHE A 536 -31.48 -14.26 26.38
N ASP A 537 -31.04 -15.52 26.51
CA ASP A 537 -29.63 -15.84 26.84
C ASP A 537 -28.79 -15.60 25.57
N PRO A 538 -27.79 -14.71 25.61
CA PRO A 538 -26.98 -14.44 24.41
C PRO A 538 -26.29 -15.69 23.86
N GLU A 539 -25.83 -16.59 24.72
CA GLU A 539 -25.09 -17.76 24.26
C GLU A 539 -25.97 -18.78 23.56
N GLN A 540 -27.30 -18.74 23.82
CA GLN A 540 -28.24 -19.66 23.22
C GLN A 540 -29.02 -19.03 22.07
N SER A 541 -28.67 -17.78 21.68
CA SER A 541 -29.44 -17.03 20.71
C SER A 541 -28.80 -17.09 19.33
N GLN A 542 -29.65 -17.08 18.32
CA GLN A 542 -29.22 -17.03 16.90
C GLN A 542 -29.89 -15.82 16.24
N PHE A 543 -29.16 -15.26 15.28
CA PHE A 543 -29.62 -14.06 14.56
C PHE A 543 -29.79 -14.41 13.08
N ALA A 544 -30.98 -14.31 12.57
CA ALA A 544 -31.28 -14.61 11.18
C ALA A 544 -32.61 -13.97 10.79
N ASP A 545 -32.69 -13.54 9.54
CA ASP A 545 -33.94 -13.03 8.93
C ASP A 545 -34.55 -11.87 9.73
N GLY A 546 -33.70 -11.01 10.30
CA GLY A 546 -34.16 -9.86 11.06
C GLY A 546 -34.69 -10.19 12.43
N LYS A 547 -34.39 -11.38 12.94
CA LYS A 547 -34.90 -11.87 14.21
C LYS A 547 -33.81 -12.46 15.06
N ILE A 548 -34.06 -12.46 16.36
CA ILE A 548 -33.26 -13.21 17.32
C ILE A 548 -34.14 -14.36 17.83
N THR A 549 -33.58 -15.57 17.87
CA THR A 549 -34.29 -16.75 18.35
C THR A 549 -33.50 -17.43 19.46
N ASN A 550 -34.24 -17.99 20.43
CA ASN A 550 -33.68 -18.73 21.55
C ASN A 550 -34.56 -19.96 21.72
N GLY A 551 -34.14 -21.08 21.13
CA GLY A 551 -34.98 -22.27 21.08
C GLY A 551 -36.23 -22.02 20.28
N THR A 552 -37.41 -22.17 20.92
CA THR A 552 -38.68 -21.92 20.25
C THR A 552 -39.15 -20.47 20.36
N ARG A 553 -38.46 -19.67 21.17
CA ARG A 553 -38.82 -18.25 21.35
C ARG A 553 -38.17 -17.42 20.29
N SER A 554 -38.87 -16.36 19.86
CA SER A 554 -38.38 -15.50 18.80
C SER A 554 -38.80 -14.06 19.06
N ALA A 555 -37.98 -13.10 18.67
CA ALA A 555 -38.30 -11.68 18.71
C ALA A 555 -37.69 -11.00 17.50
N THR A 556 -38.33 -9.94 17.05
CA THR A 556 -37.75 -9.15 15.95
C THR A 556 -36.69 -8.21 16.52
N LEU A 557 -35.78 -7.80 15.66
CA LEU A 557 -34.80 -6.78 16.06
C LEU A 557 -35.50 -5.47 16.40
N HIS A 558 -36.64 -5.17 15.75
CA HIS A 558 -37.42 -3.99 16.08
C HIS A 558 -37.91 -4.05 17.53
N GLU A 559 -38.35 -5.23 17.98
CA GLU A 559 -38.79 -5.38 19.37
C GLU A 559 -37.67 -5.09 20.35
N ALA A 560 -36.44 -5.47 19.99
CA ALA A 560 -35.30 -5.22 20.85
C ALA A 560 -35.02 -3.74 21.06
N THR A 561 -35.46 -2.88 20.13
CA THR A 561 -35.21 -1.45 20.22
C THR A 561 -36.42 -0.69 20.81
N ALA A 562 -37.31 -1.38 21.51
CA ALA A 562 -38.48 -0.71 22.11
C ALA A 562 -38.04 0.43 23.06
N GLY A 563 -36.92 0.29 23.71
CA GLY A 563 -36.38 1.32 24.59
C GLY A 563 -35.51 2.35 23.90
N GLY A 564 -35.39 2.29 22.57
CA GLY A 564 -34.57 3.19 21.81
C GLY A 564 -33.45 2.47 21.09
N ARG A 565 -32.68 3.23 20.37
CA ARG A 565 -31.50 2.74 19.67
C ARG A 565 -30.55 1.98 20.61
N LEU A 566 -30.00 0.88 20.14
CA LEU A 566 -28.97 0.15 20.87
C LEU A 566 -27.60 0.41 20.21
N THR A 567 -26.61 0.70 21.02
CA THR A 567 -25.28 1.05 20.53
C THR A 567 -24.21 0.24 21.26
N ALA A 568 -23.32 -0.37 20.51
CA ALA A 568 -22.15 -1.07 21.08
C ALA A 568 -20.89 -0.51 20.44
N GLU A 569 -19.87 -0.32 21.27
CA GLU A 569 -18.55 0.12 20.80
C GLU A 569 -17.53 -0.84 21.38
N GLU A 570 -16.63 -1.32 20.53
CA GLU A 570 -15.61 -2.28 20.95
C GLU A 570 -14.44 -2.20 19.99
N SER A 571 -13.32 -2.79 20.39
CA SER A 571 -12.18 -2.95 19.51
C SER A 571 -11.66 -4.37 19.60
N ILE A 572 -10.95 -4.79 18.56
CA ILE A 572 -10.22 -6.04 18.53
C ILE A 572 -8.75 -5.73 18.85
N GLU A 573 -8.17 -6.52 19.75
CA GLU A 573 -6.74 -6.46 20.04
C GLU A 573 -6.18 -7.85 19.84
N PHE A 574 -4.99 -7.91 19.28
CA PHE A 574 -4.36 -9.19 18.97
C PHE A 574 -3.32 -9.51 20.03
N GLY A 575 -3.32 -10.76 20.50
CA GLY A 575 -2.37 -11.24 21.49
C GLY A 575 -1.09 -11.75 20.86
N THR A 576 -0.62 -12.91 21.32
CA THR A 576 0.70 -13.41 20.94
C THR A 576 0.69 -14.43 19.81
N LEU A 577 -0.46 -14.69 19.19
CA LEU A 577 -0.52 -15.71 18.12
C LEU A 577 0.43 -15.38 16.97
N SER A 578 0.64 -14.08 16.67
CA SER A 578 1.57 -13.70 15.61
C SER A 578 3.02 -13.99 15.96
N LYS A 579 3.34 -14.15 17.23
CA LYS A 579 4.68 -14.58 17.64
C LYS A 579 4.82 -16.10 17.57
N GLU A 580 3.74 -16.80 17.80
CA GLU A 580 3.74 -18.28 17.78
C GLU A 580 3.69 -18.81 16.36
N TYR A 581 3.04 -18.09 15.45
CA TYR A 581 2.85 -18.49 14.07
C TYR A 581 3.26 -17.35 13.14
N GLN A 582 3.87 -17.74 12.03
CA GLN A 582 4.12 -16.77 10.94
C GLN A 582 2.85 -16.66 10.10
N GLN A 583 2.34 -15.46 9.93
CA GLN A 583 1.14 -15.22 9.14
C GLN A 583 1.50 -14.49 7.85
N SER A 584 1.17 -15.10 6.73
CA SER A 584 1.51 -14.55 5.42
C SER A 584 0.45 -14.92 4.40
N THR A 585 0.41 -14.16 3.31
CA THR A 585 -0.38 -14.49 2.14
C THR A 585 0.56 -14.94 1.02
N PHE A 586 0.07 -15.73 0.10
CA PHE A 586 0.88 -16.35 -0.95
C PHE A 586 0.18 -16.29 -2.29
N ALA A 587 0.98 -16.25 -3.36
CA ALA A 587 0.43 -16.33 -4.70
C ALA A 587 1.40 -17.05 -5.64
N GLY A 588 0.86 -17.64 -6.70
CA GLY A 588 1.63 -18.05 -7.84
C GLY A 588 1.26 -17.14 -8.99
N HIS A 589 2.27 -16.48 -9.59
CA HIS A 589 2.06 -15.58 -10.72
C HIS A 589 2.58 -16.22 -12.00
N PHE A 590 1.75 -16.21 -13.03
CA PHE A 590 2.09 -16.77 -14.34
C PHE A 590 1.82 -15.72 -15.40
N VAL A 591 2.79 -15.50 -16.29
CA VAL A 591 2.71 -14.40 -17.27
C VAL A 591 3.18 -14.92 -18.63
N GLU A 592 2.48 -14.51 -19.68
CA GLU A 592 2.93 -14.68 -21.05
C GLU A 592 3.22 -13.31 -21.62
N VAL A 593 4.39 -13.17 -22.26
CA VAL A 593 4.75 -11.93 -22.96
C VAL A 593 5.04 -12.22 -24.42
N GLY A 594 4.91 -11.16 -25.23
CA GLY A 594 5.50 -11.11 -26.55
C GLY A 594 6.54 -10.02 -26.57
N VAL A 595 7.70 -10.30 -27.15
CA VAL A 595 8.76 -9.31 -27.35
C VAL A 595 8.98 -9.20 -28.85
N HIS A 596 8.82 -7.98 -29.39
CA HIS A 596 8.97 -7.78 -30.84
C HIS A 596 10.44 -7.96 -31.21
N SER A 597 10.71 -8.85 -32.16
CA SER A 597 12.07 -9.24 -32.47
C SER A 597 12.91 -8.13 -33.09
N ALA A 598 12.28 -7.12 -33.68
CA ALA A 598 13.00 -6.00 -34.31
C ALA A 598 13.08 -4.78 -33.39
N THR A 599 12.04 -4.48 -32.63
CA THR A 599 11.96 -3.25 -31.86
C THR A 599 12.25 -3.41 -30.39
N GLY A 600 12.14 -4.62 -29.86
CA GLY A 600 12.28 -4.86 -28.43
C GLY A 600 11.06 -4.48 -27.61
N GLU A 601 9.96 -4.08 -28.26
CA GLU A 601 8.71 -3.77 -27.54
C GLU A 601 8.23 -4.99 -26.80
N VAL A 602 7.86 -4.81 -25.52
CA VAL A 602 7.35 -5.89 -24.68
C VAL A 602 5.86 -5.69 -24.47
N ARG A 603 5.07 -6.74 -24.75
CA ARG A 603 3.64 -6.75 -24.50
C ARG A 603 3.29 -7.91 -23.61
N VAL A 604 2.59 -7.64 -22.52
CA VAL A 604 2.06 -8.72 -21.68
C VAL A 604 0.79 -9.22 -22.34
N ARG A 605 0.72 -10.53 -22.60
CA ARG A 605 -0.42 -11.14 -23.30
C ARG A 605 -1.44 -11.75 -22.36
N ARG A 606 -0.97 -12.38 -21.28
CA ARG A 606 -1.84 -13.00 -20.27
C ARG A 606 -1.19 -12.90 -18.92
N MET A 607 -2.01 -12.76 -17.88
CA MET A 607 -1.55 -12.82 -16.50
C MET A 607 -2.53 -13.68 -15.71
N LEU A 608 -2.00 -14.53 -14.85
CA LEU A 608 -2.79 -15.32 -13.92
C LEU A 608 -2.16 -15.23 -12.55
N ALA A 609 -2.96 -14.92 -11.53
CA ALA A 609 -2.54 -15.01 -10.15
C ALA A 609 -3.44 -15.98 -9.41
N VAL A 610 -2.84 -16.97 -8.75
CA VAL A 610 -3.55 -17.87 -7.87
C VAL A 610 -3.14 -17.51 -6.45
N CYS A 611 -4.11 -17.10 -5.63
CA CYS A 611 -3.84 -16.49 -4.34
C CYS A 611 -4.37 -17.34 -3.19
N ALA A 612 -3.60 -17.40 -2.11
CA ALA A 612 -4.02 -18.01 -0.84
C ALA A 612 -3.95 -16.91 0.22
N ALA A 613 -5.10 -16.40 0.63
CA ALA A 613 -5.19 -15.24 1.50
C ALA A 613 -6.28 -15.42 2.56
N GLY A 614 -6.45 -16.62 3.08
CA GLY A 614 -7.49 -16.89 4.04
C GLY A 614 -8.87 -16.75 3.42
N ARG A 615 -9.87 -16.52 4.27
CA ARG A 615 -11.24 -16.36 3.78
C ARG A 615 -11.35 -15.09 2.95
N ILE A 616 -11.95 -15.21 1.77
CA ILE A 616 -12.19 -14.05 0.90
C ILE A 616 -13.58 -13.53 1.24
N LEU A 617 -13.63 -12.35 1.81
CA LEU A 617 -14.89 -11.79 2.32
C LEU A 617 -15.82 -11.33 1.21
N ASN A 618 -15.24 -10.87 0.09
CA ASN A 618 -16.00 -10.46 -1.08
C ASN A 618 -15.16 -10.76 -2.32
N PRO A 619 -15.50 -11.82 -3.07
CA PRO A 619 -14.68 -12.19 -4.24
C PRO A 619 -14.60 -11.11 -5.31
N LYS A 620 -15.62 -10.27 -5.43
CA LYS A 620 -15.65 -9.25 -6.48
C LYS A 620 -14.63 -8.14 -6.19
N THR A 621 -14.65 -7.58 -4.97
CA THR A 621 -13.71 -6.54 -4.61
C THR A 621 -12.30 -7.08 -4.42
N ALA A 622 -12.16 -8.31 -3.92
CA ALA A 622 -10.84 -8.92 -3.77
C ALA A 622 -10.19 -9.16 -5.13
N ARG A 623 -10.98 -9.66 -6.10
CA ARG A 623 -10.47 -9.83 -7.46
C ARG A 623 -10.01 -8.51 -8.05
N SER A 624 -10.79 -7.45 -7.83
CA SER A 624 -10.42 -6.12 -8.30
C SER A 624 -9.08 -5.66 -7.72
N GLN A 625 -8.84 -5.95 -6.44
CA GLN A 625 -7.57 -5.58 -5.82
C GLN A 625 -6.39 -6.32 -6.44
N VAL A 626 -6.55 -7.62 -6.73
CA VAL A 626 -5.47 -8.39 -7.32
C VAL A 626 -5.21 -7.91 -8.76
N ILE A 627 -6.26 -7.65 -9.52
CA ILE A 627 -6.10 -7.15 -10.89
C ILE A 627 -5.38 -5.79 -10.88
N GLY A 628 -5.81 -4.88 -10.00
CA GLY A 628 -5.14 -3.59 -9.89
C GLY A 628 -3.67 -3.73 -9.50
N ALA A 629 -3.37 -4.67 -8.62
CA ALA A 629 -2.00 -4.91 -8.20
C ALA A 629 -1.16 -5.50 -9.32
N MET A 630 -1.72 -6.44 -10.09
CA MET A 630 -1.00 -6.99 -11.25
C MET A 630 -0.74 -5.91 -12.30
N THR A 631 -1.70 -5.01 -12.49
CA THR A 631 -1.52 -3.88 -13.41
C THR A 631 -0.39 -2.97 -12.94
N MET A 632 -0.37 -2.67 -11.64
CA MET A 632 0.72 -1.86 -11.07
C MET A 632 2.06 -2.57 -11.22
N GLY A 633 2.08 -3.89 -11.04
CA GLY A 633 3.31 -4.67 -11.23
C GLY A 633 3.79 -4.68 -12.67
N MET A 634 2.85 -4.67 -13.63
CA MET A 634 3.22 -4.54 -15.04
C MET A 634 3.89 -3.19 -15.29
N GLY A 635 3.34 -2.13 -14.70
CA GLY A 635 3.97 -0.81 -14.77
C GLY A 635 5.36 -0.81 -14.17
N ALA A 636 5.53 -1.41 -13.01
CA ALA A 636 6.83 -1.48 -12.35
C ALA A 636 7.84 -2.26 -13.18
N ALA A 637 7.40 -3.32 -13.84
CA ALA A 637 8.31 -4.14 -14.62
C ALA A 637 8.76 -3.46 -15.90
N LEU A 638 7.86 -2.72 -16.56
CA LEU A 638 8.07 -2.36 -17.97
C LEU A 638 8.21 -0.87 -18.24
N MET A 639 7.73 0.02 -17.35
CA MET A 639 7.68 1.41 -17.77
C MET A 639 7.89 2.45 -16.66
N GLU A 640 7.60 2.16 -15.41
CA GLU A 640 7.59 3.19 -14.37
C GLU A 640 8.98 3.45 -13.82
N GLU A 641 9.39 4.70 -13.87
CA GLU A 641 10.65 5.17 -13.30
C GLU A 641 10.58 6.67 -13.07
N LEU A 642 10.79 7.10 -11.82
CA LEU A 642 11.05 8.52 -11.58
C LEU A 642 12.50 8.79 -11.91
N ALA A 643 12.72 9.62 -12.90
CA ALA A 643 14.08 9.95 -13.33
C ALA A 643 14.63 11.07 -12.47
N VAL A 644 15.80 10.84 -11.90
CA VAL A 644 16.46 11.79 -11.02
C VAL A 644 17.42 12.65 -11.83
N ASP A 645 17.34 13.97 -11.64
CA ASP A 645 18.43 14.84 -12.10
C ASP A 645 19.49 14.81 -11.00
N ASP A 646 20.55 14.05 -11.22
CA ASP A 646 21.54 13.85 -10.17
C ASP A 646 22.54 15.00 -10.04
N ARG A 647 22.39 16.06 -10.85
CA ARG A 647 23.11 17.30 -10.60
C ARG A 647 22.37 18.20 -9.62
N LEU A 648 21.05 18.24 -9.72
CA LEU A 648 20.23 19.23 -9.01
C LEU A 648 19.32 18.61 -7.94
N GLY A 649 19.09 17.29 -7.98
CA GLY A 649 18.45 16.59 -6.89
C GLY A 649 16.93 16.60 -6.89
N TYR A 650 16.30 16.34 -8.05
CA TYR A 650 14.84 16.27 -8.10
C TYR A 650 14.38 15.30 -9.18
N PHE A 651 13.10 14.96 -9.12
CA PHE A 651 12.50 14.08 -10.11
C PHE A 651 11.99 14.91 -11.28
N VAL A 652 12.53 14.63 -12.48
CA VAL A 652 12.25 15.48 -13.63
C VAL A 652 10.94 15.13 -14.33
N ASN A 653 10.55 13.84 -14.33
CA ASN A 653 9.31 13.41 -14.97
C ASN A 653 8.21 13.30 -13.91
N HIS A 654 7.81 14.45 -13.40
CA HIS A 654 7.00 14.55 -12.19
C HIS A 654 5.51 14.65 -12.47
N ASP A 655 5.06 14.28 -13.66
CA ASP A 655 3.64 14.26 -13.96
C ASP A 655 3.34 13.11 -14.91
N MET A 656 2.05 12.94 -15.26
CA MET A 656 1.63 11.78 -16.03
C MET A 656 2.00 11.87 -17.52
N ALA A 657 2.54 13.00 -17.95
CA ALA A 657 3.08 13.07 -19.29
C ALA A 657 4.46 12.41 -19.40
N GLY A 658 5.21 12.45 -18.31
CA GLY A 658 6.56 11.89 -18.31
C GLY A 658 6.73 10.62 -17.48
N TYR A 659 5.87 10.41 -16.50
CA TYR A 659 5.90 9.19 -15.69
C TYR A 659 4.82 8.26 -16.23
N GLU A 660 5.25 7.22 -16.94
CA GLU A 660 4.31 6.36 -17.64
C GLU A 660 3.75 5.28 -16.72
N VAL A 661 2.43 5.10 -16.78
CA VAL A 661 1.75 3.99 -16.12
C VAL A 661 0.97 3.22 -17.18
N PRO A 662 0.63 1.95 -16.94
CA PRO A 662 -0.14 1.20 -17.94
C PRO A 662 -1.47 1.87 -18.25
N VAL A 663 -1.79 1.91 -19.52
CA VAL A 663 -3.08 2.42 -20.00
C VAL A 663 -3.89 1.26 -20.55
N HIS A 664 -5.14 1.50 -20.91
CA HIS A 664 -6.04 0.41 -21.35
C HIS A 664 -5.45 -0.42 -22.47
N ALA A 665 -4.72 0.21 -23.40
CA ALA A 665 -4.13 -0.52 -24.51
C ALA A 665 -3.05 -1.52 -24.07
N ASP A 666 -2.48 -1.34 -22.88
CA ASP A 666 -1.46 -2.24 -22.36
C ASP A 666 -2.04 -3.43 -21.64
N ILE A 667 -3.31 -3.38 -21.26
CA ILE A 667 -3.88 -4.35 -20.33
C ILE A 667 -4.18 -5.64 -21.05
N PRO A 668 -3.61 -6.76 -20.57
CA PRO A 668 -3.86 -8.08 -21.17
C PRO A 668 -5.08 -8.74 -20.57
N LYS A 669 -5.30 -10.00 -20.94
CA LYS A 669 -6.22 -10.84 -20.20
C LYS A 669 -5.65 -11.10 -18.81
N GLN A 670 -6.42 -10.80 -17.79
CA GLN A 670 -6.00 -10.96 -16.40
C GLN A 670 -6.98 -11.90 -15.68
N GLU A 671 -6.45 -12.94 -15.08
CA GLU A 671 -7.24 -13.91 -14.32
C GLU A 671 -6.78 -13.98 -12.88
N VAL A 672 -7.73 -14.15 -11.97
CA VAL A 672 -7.44 -14.32 -10.54
C VAL A 672 -8.21 -15.54 -10.05
N ILE A 673 -7.52 -16.43 -9.36
CA ILE A 673 -8.12 -17.57 -8.68
C ILE A 673 -7.78 -17.46 -7.22
N PHE A 674 -8.78 -17.56 -6.34
CA PHE A 674 -8.55 -17.64 -4.92
C PHE A 674 -8.71 -19.09 -4.47
N LEU A 675 -7.71 -19.63 -3.79
CA LEU A 675 -7.85 -20.94 -3.19
C LEU A 675 -8.87 -20.88 -2.06
N ASP A 676 -9.62 -21.97 -1.89
CA ASP A 676 -10.57 -22.08 -0.79
C ASP A 676 -9.77 -22.26 0.49
N ASP A 677 -9.70 -21.20 1.29
CA ASP A 677 -8.79 -21.14 2.43
C ASP A 677 -9.44 -20.36 3.56
N THR A 678 -9.13 -20.76 4.80
CA THR A 678 -9.44 -19.98 5.98
C THR A 678 -8.25 -20.08 6.92
N ASP A 679 -8.04 -19.04 7.73
CA ASP A 679 -6.94 -19.05 8.70
C ASP A 679 -7.48 -18.69 10.08
N PRO A 680 -7.74 -19.67 10.93
CA PRO A 680 -8.27 -19.38 12.26
C PRO A 680 -7.27 -18.70 13.19
N ILE A 681 -5.99 -18.66 12.81
CA ILE A 681 -4.97 -17.97 13.60
C ILE A 681 -5.00 -16.47 13.35
N SER A 682 -5.47 -16.04 12.17
CA SER A 682 -5.37 -14.63 11.79
C SER A 682 -6.36 -13.74 12.54
N SER A 683 -7.62 -14.16 12.65
CA SER A 683 -8.65 -13.34 13.27
C SER A 683 -9.95 -14.13 13.36
N PRO A 684 -10.97 -13.58 14.06
CA PRO A 684 -12.29 -14.23 14.04
C PRO A 684 -12.89 -14.34 12.65
N MET A 685 -12.52 -13.45 11.74
CA MET A 685 -13.00 -13.51 10.36
C MET A 685 -12.36 -14.62 9.56
N LYS A 686 -11.22 -15.16 10.04
CA LYS A 686 -10.43 -16.19 9.37
C LYS A 686 -9.93 -15.72 8.00
N ALA A 687 -9.78 -14.42 7.85
CA ALA A 687 -9.38 -13.76 6.62
C ALA A 687 -7.97 -13.21 6.75
N LYS A 688 -7.36 -12.91 5.63
CA LYS A 688 -6.11 -12.17 5.55
C LYS A 688 -6.30 -11.05 4.51
N GLY A 689 -5.34 -10.14 4.47
CA GLY A 689 -5.42 -9.06 3.49
C GLY A 689 -5.09 -9.52 2.09
N VAL A 690 -5.55 -8.77 1.10
CA VAL A 690 -5.30 -9.13 -0.30
C VAL A 690 -5.00 -7.89 -1.16
N GLY A 691 -4.96 -6.72 -0.54
CA GLY A 691 -4.80 -5.47 -1.28
C GLY A 691 -3.42 -5.26 -1.89
N GLU A 692 -2.40 -5.93 -1.36
CA GLU A 692 -1.03 -5.77 -1.82
C GLU A 692 -0.46 -7.03 -2.43
N LEU A 693 -1.03 -8.18 -2.13
CA LEU A 693 -0.46 -9.47 -2.54
C LEU A 693 -0.25 -9.57 -4.05
N GLY A 694 -1.19 -9.06 -4.83
CA GLY A 694 -1.11 -9.20 -6.29
C GLY A 694 0.07 -8.48 -6.92
N LEU A 695 0.66 -7.50 -6.22
CA LEU A 695 1.85 -6.80 -6.68
C LEU A 695 3.12 -7.60 -6.37
N CYS A 696 3.06 -8.45 -5.36
CA CYS A 696 4.24 -9.10 -4.80
C CYS A 696 4.60 -10.30 -5.66
N GLY A 697 5.59 -10.13 -6.53
CA GLY A 697 6.14 -11.18 -7.38
C GLY A 697 5.82 -11.05 -8.85
N VAL A 698 4.74 -10.34 -9.21
CA VAL A 698 4.28 -10.36 -10.60
C VAL A 698 5.28 -9.69 -11.55
N SER A 699 5.99 -8.66 -11.10
CA SER A 699 6.97 -8.00 -11.96
C SER A 699 8.11 -8.96 -12.33
N ALA A 700 8.54 -9.80 -11.39
CA ALA A 700 9.56 -10.78 -11.69
C ALA A 700 9.03 -11.87 -12.64
N ALA A 701 7.75 -12.24 -12.52
CA ALA A 701 7.18 -13.16 -13.48
C ALA A 701 7.26 -12.60 -14.90
N ILE A 702 7.02 -11.29 -15.04
CA ILE A 702 7.17 -10.62 -16.33
C ILE A 702 8.62 -10.68 -16.81
N ALA A 703 9.57 -10.35 -15.92
CA ALA A 703 10.98 -10.41 -16.26
C ALA A 703 11.40 -11.82 -16.70
N ASN A 704 10.91 -12.84 -15.99
CA ASN A 704 11.21 -14.23 -16.32
C ASN A 704 10.59 -14.64 -17.65
N ALA A 705 9.40 -14.11 -17.97
CA ALA A 705 8.78 -14.35 -19.27
C ALA A 705 9.60 -13.69 -20.38
N VAL A 706 10.10 -12.50 -20.16
CA VAL A 706 10.97 -11.82 -21.14
C VAL A 706 12.23 -12.67 -21.39
N TYR A 707 12.82 -13.21 -20.32
CA TYR A 707 13.96 -14.10 -20.50
C TYR A 707 13.60 -15.33 -21.33
N ASN A 708 12.47 -15.96 -21.03
CA ASN A 708 12.05 -17.13 -21.78
C ASN A 708 11.79 -16.79 -23.25
N ALA A 709 11.29 -15.60 -23.52
CA ALA A 709 11.02 -15.16 -24.90
C ALA A 709 12.31 -14.87 -25.67
N THR A 710 13.34 -14.32 -25.02
CA THR A 710 14.49 -13.72 -25.72
C THR A 710 15.84 -14.31 -25.37
N GLY A 711 15.99 -14.95 -24.20
CA GLY A 711 17.28 -15.36 -23.69
C GLY A 711 18.04 -14.26 -22.97
N ILE A 712 17.41 -13.10 -22.73
CA ILE A 712 18.07 -11.95 -22.13
C ILE A 712 17.60 -11.80 -20.69
N ARG A 713 18.53 -11.86 -19.73
CA ARG A 713 18.25 -11.58 -18.33
C ARG A 713 18.46 -10.11 -18.05
N VAL A 714 17.37 -9.36 -17.93
CA VAL A 714 17.43 -7.96 -17.52
C VAL A 714 17.30 -7.92 -16.01
N ARG A 715 18.31 -7.40 -15.34
CA ARG A 715 18.35 -7.30 -13.88
C ARG A 715 18.17 -5.86 -13.39
N ASP A 716 17.73 -4.98 -14.28
CA ASP A 716 17.65 -3.54 -14.02
C ASP A 716 16.29 -3.07 -14.52
N TYR A 717 15.36 -2.87 -13.59
CA TYR A 717 14.02 -2.41 -13.95
C TYR A 717 13.99 -0.92 -14.21
N PRO A 718 13.06 -0.44 -15.02
CA PRO A 718 12.10 -1.19 -15.83
C PRO A 718 12.75 -1.80 -17.07
N ILE A 719 12.13 -2.84 -17.61
CA ILE A 719 12.65 -3.58 -18.76
C ILE A 719 12.23 -2.84 -20.04
N THR A 720 12.94 -1.79 -20.34
CA THR A 720 12.66 -0.97 -21.51
C THR A 720 13.41 -1.51 -22.72
N LEU A 721 12.95 -1.11 -23.90
CA LEU A 721 13.46 -1.72 -25.14
C LEU A 721 14.96 -1.51 -25.34
N ASP A 722 15.51 -0.42 -24.85
CA ASP A 722 16.95 -0.16 -24.96
C ASP A 722 17.80 -1.21 -24.25
N LYS A 723 17.22 -1.91 -23.27
CA LYS A 723 17.94 -2.96 -22.54
C LYS A 723 17.90 -4.29 -23.26
N LEU A 724 17.12 -4.39 -24.32
CA LEU A 724 16.97 -5.63 -25.10
C LEU A 724 17.58 -5.54 -26.48
N LEU A 725 17.53 -4.36 -27.12
CA LEU A 725 17.75 -4.23 -28.56
C LEU A 725 19.04 -4.83 -29.08
N ASP A 726 20.15 -4.59 -28.36
CA ASP A 726 21.45 -5.04 -28.87
C ASP A 726 21.72 -6.53 -28.62
N LYS A 727 20.81 -7.20 -27.93
CA LYS A 727 20.99 -8.62 -27.58
C LYS A 727 19.89 -9.51 -28.15
N LEU A 728 18.93 -8.93 -28.85
CA LEU A 728 17.81 -9.75 -29.39
C LEU A 728 18.32 -10.79 -30.38
N PRO A 729 17.70 -11.98 -30.42
CA PRO A 729 18.04 -12.96 -31.44
C PRO A 729 17.86 -12.40 -32.84
N ASP A 730 18.64 -12.89 -33.79
CA ASP A 730 18.53 -12.44 -35.18
C ASP A 730 17.13 -12.65 -35.71
N VAL A 731 16.67 -11.69 -36.51
CA VAL A 731 15.39 -11.82 -37.24
C VAL A 731 15.59 -12.78 -38.36
N VAL A 732 14.73 -13.79 -38.48
CA VAL A 732 14.85 -14.85 -39.52
C VAL A 732 13.76 -14.63 -40.54
#